data_f6539ba3ec191e30ff112a01e27ce6bf
#
_entry.id   f6539ba3ec191e30ff112a01e27ce6bf
#
_cell.length_a   1.000
_cell.length_b   1.000
_cell.length_c   1.000
_cell.angle_alpha   90.00
_cell.angle_beta   90.00
_cell.angle_gamma   90.00
#
_symmetry.space_group_name_H-M   'P 1'
#
loop_
_entity.id
_entity.type
_entity.pdbx_description
1 polymer ?
#
loop_
_entity_poly.entity_id
_entity_poly.type
_entity_poly.pdbx_seq_one_letter_code
_entity_poly.pdbx_strand_id
1 'polypeptide(L)'
;MQIKPASANQTGLSFSSETCRMKSSQLLSLEEHAKRNAEKRIADTFQRADQLENIDLIRTRFLNQKTATEAQLKMAVHGQLDGIQNGLERLESALAISKSCRKRSGEIEASLKGLSGLSESLAQLRVLSTKHRQLAAAMENMSYLVKVPECMEQARNSIETENLLEAHKRIQELEGIRDEIMSDVFKQNSSADLDTLRTFFKGLDDINRAMLDKIKRVGATLTSAVITQNVLCVNCVRIIDREERADMIWKKRQEKTDFMPDGRPKRWKQHFFDALTQTIENKVQGCSVDRENEKNRLVRHNEAIRQHALTDLRIAKNIFPTVFPADYHVFDRFVEIYHDAIGAHLETLINNGLNDTEIVQLLGWINAYHTEEFMKHPLFNVDFSLLKTRYPPNLLPDEKLMSLRQEYVKKTILRLRNWLVKSLNVDVEDWKRATKPEVNDASNYYTPLSVLVLSPINELVGEGKLLHFLGNAVRENFLVQCVQEISAFSADYISEIRKYRNAYLQNRASFPFYCEYILANANNSLSIAESFSAVINREVERDAQLKGRLLPQLNRLKTEYESVASQCMMCVEETIFLDLNKVLAAVLTREWLSPADLTPQCLTGTLLDYNETLIHANEKYYKTLLPRIATRLLVEHLKVLLTRTLHFSDFERRTAGEKIVNTSKFLVSFFEEQLPVSKEICEAYKAIGLIGQFLITDDHSMLSLDVMNLQRSFPDVRTEQLYAILMLRGDMKTNEAKELSTNFDQSGSMKRSGLEIFTRVASESDR
;
A
#
# COMPACT_ATOMS: atom_id res chain seq x y z
N MET A 1 9.14 -75.96 -21.63
CA MET A 1 8.12 -75.12 -20.97
C MET A 1 7.05 -74.80 -22.02
N GLN A 2 5.87 -75.39 -21.87
CA GLN A 2 4.75 -75.21 -22.78
C GLN A 2 4.07 -73.90 -22.51
N ILE A 3 4.00 -73.04 -23.50
CA ILE A 3 3.19 -71.82 -23.44
C ILE A 3 1.90 -72.13 -24.24
N LYS A 4 0.76 -72.17 -23.53
CA LYS A 4 -0.57 -72.27 -24.06
C LYS A 4 -0.91 -71.05 -24.92
N PRO A 5 -1.62 -71.16 -26.02
CA PRO A 5 -2.08 -70.01 -26.79
C PRO A 5 -3.26 -69.33 -26.04
N ALA A 6 -3.13 -68.04 -25.82
CA ALA A 6 -4.21 -67.22 -25.33
C ALA A 6 -5.24 -67.00 -26.47
N SER A 7 -6.50 -67.26 -26.16
CA SER A 7 -7.67 -67.08 -27.00
C SER A 7 -7.82 -65.65 -27.46
N ALA A 8 -8.03 -65.49 -28.74
CA ALA A 8 -8.43 -64.23 -29.37
C ALA A 8 -9.83 -63.82 -28.89
N ASN A 9 -9.95 -62.86 -28.03
CA ASN A 9 -11.21 -62.19 -27.79
C ASN A 9 -11.43 -61.15 -28.91
N GLN A 10 -12.40 -61.45 -29.77
CA GLN A 10 -13.04 -60.48 -30.65
C GLN A 10 -13.82 -59.49 -29.78
N THR A 11 -13.24 -58.34 -29.48
CA THR A 11 -14.03 -57.20 -29.07
C THR A 11 -14.34 -56.33 -30.26
N GLY A 12 -15.52 -56.57 -30.84
CA GLY A 12 -16.12 -55.69 -31.83
C GLY A 12 -16.33 -54.30 -31.20
N LEU A 13 -15.64 -53.32 -31.73
CA LEU A 13 -15.93 -51.93 -31.48
C LEU A 13 -17.26 -51.57 -32.11
N SER A 14 -18.35 -51.75 -31.37
CA SER A 14 -19.61 -51.09 -31.69
C SER A 14 -19.46 -49.62 -31.33
N PHE A 15 -19.25 -48.78 -32.31
CA PHE A 15 -19.40 -47.33 -32.14
C PHE A 15 -20.87 -47.06 -31.83
N SER A 16 -21.18 -46.84 -30.57
CA SER A 16 -22.52 -46.48 -30.12
C SER A 16 -22.89 -45.10 -30.65
N SER A 17 -24.08 -45.03 -31.22
CA SER A 17 -24.70 -43.80 -31.75
C SER A 17 -24.86 -42.69 -30.73
N GLU A 18 -24.67 -42.96 -29.45
CA GLU A 18 -24.68 -41.97 -28.33
C GLU A 18 -23.48 -41.06 -28.33
N THR A 19 -22.27 -41.53 -28.68
CA THR A 19 -21.06 -40.71 -28.76
C THR A 19 -21.12 -39.67 -29.88
N CYS A 20 -21.83 -39.98 -30.97
CA CYS A 20 -22.06 -39.00 -32.03
C CYS A 20 -23.09 -37.94 -31.65
N ARG A 21 -24.14 -38.32 -30.90
CA ARG A 21 -25.14 -37.36 -30.42
C ARG A 21 -24.59 -36.40 -29.35
N MET A 22 -23.73 -36.88 -28.43
CA MET A 22 -23.09 -36.01 -27.43
C MET A 22 -22.13 -35.02 -28.08
N LYS A 23 -21.34 -35.42 -29.06
CA LYS A 23 -20.46 -34.52 -29.83
C LYS A 23 -21.24 -33.46 -30.62
N SER A 24 -22.42 -33.81 -31.12
CA SER A 24 -23.29 -32.90 -31.86
C SER A 24 -23.90 -31.82 -30.93
N SER A 25 -24.31 -32.20 -29.72
CA SER A 25 -24.83 -31.22 -28.75
C SER A 25 -23.76 -30.26 -28.20
N GLN A 26 -22.53 -30.75 -28.03
CA GLN A 26 -21.39 -29.90 -27.65
C GLN A 26 -20.98 -28.95 -28.77
N LEU A 27 -21.06 -29.39 -30.04
CA LEU A 27 -20.82 -28.50 -31.18
C LEU A 27 -21.87 -27.40 -31.30
N LEU A 28 -23.14 -27.70 -31.09
CA LEU A 28 -24.22 -26.71 -31.08
C LEU A 28 -24.07 -25.69 -29.95
N SER A 29 -23.67 -26.13 -28.76
CA SER A 29 -23.41 -25.20 -27.64
C SER A 29 -22.19 -24.32 -27.88
N LEU A 30 -21.15 -24.82 -28.53
CA LEU A 30 -19.97 -24.06 -28.93
C LEU A 30 -20.29 -23.04 -30.03
N GLU A 31 -21.17 -23.44 -30.99
CA GLU A 31 -21.63 -22.57 -32.05
C GLU A 31 -22.49 -21.41 -31.53
N GLU A 32 -23.39 -21.69 -30.58
CA GLU A 32 -24.15 -20.62 -29.87
C GLU A 32 -23.24 -19.72 -29.05
N HIS A 33 -22.23 -20.25 -28.38
CA HIS A 33 -21.27 -19.47 -27.62
C HIS A 33 -20.40 -18.60 -28.53
N ALA A 34 -19.98 -19.16 -29.68
CA ALA A 34 -19.24 -18.40 -30.68
C ALA A 34 -20.09 -17.29 -31.30
N LYS A 35 -21.38 -17.52 -31.52
CA LYS A 35 -22.33 -16.51 -32.02
C LYS A 35 -22.51 -15.35 -31.04
N ARG A 36 -22.75 -15.65 -29.78
CA ARG A 36 -22.85 -14.61 -28.72
C ARG A 36 -21.55 -13.80 -28.54
N ASN A 37 -20.40 -14.48 -28.65
CA ASN A 37 -19.11 -13.79 -28.59
C ASN A 37 -18.88 -12.92 -29.84
N ALA A 38 -19.34 -13.34 -31.01
CA ALA A 38 -19.25 -12.54 -32.22
C ALA A 38 -20.16 -11.31 -32.16
N GLU A 39 -21.39 -11.46 -31.67
CA GLU A 39 -22.32 -10.34 -31.44
C GLU A 39 -21.76 -9.32 -30.44
N LYS A 40 -21.16 -9.81 -29.36
CA LYS A 40 -20.51 -8.94 -28.36
C LYS A 40 -19.32 -8.19 -28.96
N ARG A 41 -18.48 -8.87 -29.75
CA ARG A 41 -17.35 -8.23 -30.44
C ARG A 41 -17.79 -7.20 -31.48
N ILE A 42 -18.91 -7.40 -32.12
CA ILE A 42 -19.49 -6.44 -33.06
C ILE A 42 -19.99 -5.22 -32.28
N ALA A 43 -20.69 -5.44 -31.16
CA ALA A 43 -21.18 -4.36 -30.30
C ALA A 43 -20.02 -3.56 -29.69
N ASP A 44 -18.96 -4.22 -29.25
CA ASP A 44 -17.76 -3.59 -28.71
C ASP A 44 -16.97 -2.79 -29.77
N THR A 45 -17.11 -3.17 -31.05
CA THR A 45 -16.38 -2.52 -32.16
C THR A 45 -17.10 -1.26 -32.65
N PHE A 46 -18.41 -1.14 -32.41
CA PHE A 46 -19.23 0.00 -32.87
C PHE A 46 -19.85 0.78 -31.71
N GLN A 47 -19.00 1.28 -30.80
CA GLN A 47 -19.44 2.05 -29.63
C GLN A 47 -19.66 3.56 -29.90
N ARG A 48 -19.19 4.08 -31.00
CA ARG A 48 -19.26 5.50 -31.36
C ARG A 48 -19.71 5.68 -32.82
N ALA A 49 -20.43 6.76 -33.07
CA ALA A 49 -20.98 7.07 -34.40
C ALA A 49 -19.92 7.28 -35.50
N ASP A 50 -18.73 7.75 -35.12
CA ASP A 50 -17.58 7.94 -36.01
C ASP A 50 -16.95 6.62 -36.51
N GLN A 51 -17.25 5.51 -35.83
CA GLN A 51 -16.77 4.19 -36.24
C GLN A 51 -17.61 3.57 -37.37
N LEU A 52 -18.78 4.09 -37.64
CA LEU A 52 -19.64 3.67 -38.74
C LEU A 52 -19.12 4.11 -40.12
N GLU A 53 -18.34 5.19 -40.19
CA GLU A 53 -17.72 5.65 -41.44
C GLU A 53 -16.65 4.66 -41.96
N ASN A 54 -16.10 3.85 -41.07
CA ASN A 54 -15.06 2.86 -41.40
C ASN A 54 -15.62 1.41 -41.52
N ILE A 55 -16.92 1.25 -41.72
CA ILE A 55 -17.58 -0.05 -41.68
C ILE A 55 -17.03 -1.02 -42.73
N ASP A 56 -16.68 -0.53 -43.92
CA ASP A 56 -16.14 -1.34 -44.98
C ASP A 56 -14.71 -1.83 -44.70
N LEU A 57 -13.95 -1.05 -44.01
CA LEU A 57 -12.60 -1.41 -43.60
C LEU A 57 -12.62 -2.44 -42.48
N ILE A 58 -13.54 -2.31 -41.54
CA ILE A 58 -13.79 -3.30 -40.48
C ILE A 58 -14.33 -4.58 -41.05
N ARG A 59 -15.27 -4.51 -41.99
CA ARG A 59 -15.83 -5.67 -42.71
C ARG A 59 -14.75 -6.44 -43.47
N THR A 60 -13.88 -5.71 -44.18
CA THR A 60 -12.76 -6.33 -44.91
C THR A 60 -11.79 -7.03 -43.97
N ARG A 61 -11.52 -6.42 -42.79
CA ARG A 61 -10.68 -7.02 -41.76
C ARG A 61 -11.27 -8.32 -41.21
N PHE A 62 -12.58 -8.34 -40.92
CA PHE A 62 -13.25 -9.58 -40.48
C PHE A 62 -13.35 -10.64 -41.59
N LEU A 63 -13.53 -10.25 -42.86
CA LEU A 63 -13.48 -11.16 -43.97
C LEU A 63 -12.10 -11.81 -44.15
N ASN A 64 -11.03 -11.01 -44.02
CA ASN A 64 -9.67 -11.54 -44.08
C ASN A 64 -9.34 -12.47 -42.89
N GLN A 65 -9.85 -12.14 -41.69
CA GLN A 65 -9.73 -13.06 -40.55
C GLN A 65 -10.50 -14.37 -40.76
N LYS A 66 -11.70 -14.31 -41.33
CA LYS A 66 -12.49 -15.48 -41.63
C LYS A 66 -11.77 -16.39 -42.65
N THR A 67 -11.28 -15.83 -43.75
CA THR A 67 -10.54 -16.60 -44.76
C THR A 67 -9.25 -17.20 -44.23
N ALA A 68 -8.55 -16.49 -43.34
CA ALA A 68 -7.34 -17.02 -42.70
C ALA A 68 -7.67 -18.21 -41.78
N THR A 69 -8.74 -18.10 -40.96
CA THR A 69 -9.17 -19.20 -40.07
C THR A 69 -9.72 -20.39 -40.85
N GLU A 70 -10.44 -20.17 -41.95
CA GLU A 70 -10.91 -21.25 -42.84
C GLU A 70 -9.73 -21.96 -43.50
N ALA A 71 -8.69 -21.22 -43.91
CA ALA A 71 -7.46 -21.83 -44.47
C ALA A 71 -6.71 -22.65 -43.43
N GLN A 72 -6.59 -22.14 -42.17
CA GLN A 72 -5.97 -22.89 -41.08
C GLN A 72 -6.74 -24.15 -40.72
N LEU A 73 -8.06 -24.07 -40.68
CA LEU A 73 -8.91 -25.25 -40.42
C LEU A 73 -8.72 -26.30 -41.52
N LYS A 74 -8.70 -25.85 -42.77
CA LYS A 74 -8.51 -26.74 -43.93
C LYS A 74 -7.15 -27.43 -43.92
N MET A 75 -6.09 -26.70 -43.54
CA MET A 75 -4.76 -27.29 -43.38
C MET A 75 -4.70 -28.28 -42.20
N ALA A 76 -5.35 -27.96 -41.07
CA ALA A 76 -5.41 -28.86 -39.92
C ALA A 76 -6.16 -30.18 -40.24
N VAL A 77 -7.27 -30.10 -40.96
CA VAL A 77 -8.04 -31.29 -41.41
C VAL A 77 -7.23 -32.12 -42.39
N HIS A 78 -6.55 -31.47 -43.36
CA HIS A 78 -5.68 -32.19 -44.32
C HIS A 78 -4.52 -32.87 -43.59
N GLY A 79 -3.85 -32.17 -42.68
CA GLY A 79 -2.77 -32.76 -41.91
C GLY A 79 -3.19 -33.95 -41.03
N GLN A 80 -4.42 -33.94 -40.50
CA GLN A 80 -4.95 -35.10 -39.78
C GLN A 80 -5.29 -36.27 -40.70
N LEU A 81 -5.87 -36.00 -41.87
CA LEU A 81 -6.15 -37.02 -42.88
C LEU A 81 -4.88 -37.69 -43.40
N ASP A 82 -3.86 -36.88 -43.72
CA ASP A 82 -2.55 -37.39 -44.14
C ASP A 82 -1.88 -38.19 -43.03
N GLY A 83 -2.04 -37.77 -41.76
CA GLY A 83 -1.54 -38.49 -40.57
C GLY A 83 -2.19 -39.90 -40.43
N ILE A 84 -3.50 -39.97 -40.66
CA ILE A 84 -4.24 -41.24 -40.61
C ILE A 84 -3.85 -42.15 -41.78
N GLN A 85 -3.71 -41.58 -42.98
CA GLN A 85 -3.33 -42.34 -44.19
C GLN A 85 -1.91 -42.90 -44.05
N ASN A 86 -0.95 -42.08 -43.59
CA ASN A 86 0.41 -42.52 -43.26
C ASN A 86 0.43 -43.58 -42.15
N GLY A 87 -0.47 -43.45 -41.16
CA GLY A 87 -0.62 -44.42 -40.08
C GLY A 87 -1.11 -45.78 -40.60
N LEU A 88 -2.08 -45.79 -41.52
CA LEU A 88 -2.60 -47.01 -42.20
C LEU A 88 -1.53 -47.70 -43.05
N GLU A 89 -0.80 -46.95 -43.86
CA GLU A 89 0.28 -47.49 -44.69
C GLU A 89 1.40 -48.12 -43.86
N ARG A 90 1.72 -47.48 -42.68
CA ARG A 90 2.70 -48.06 -41.72
C ARG A 90 2.19 -49.35 -41.07
N LEU A 91 0.88 -49.43 -40.78
CA LEU A 91 0.27 -50.61 -40.22
C LEU A 91 0.25 -51.76 -41.25
N GLU A 92 -0.06 -51.45 -42.51
CA GLU A 92 -0.01 -52.44 -43.60
C GLU A 92 1.42 -52.95 -43.83
N SER A 93 2.42 -52.04 -43.84
CA SER A 93 3.83 -52.41 -43.93
C SER A 93 4.27 -53.26 -42.73
N ALA A 94 3.87 -52.89 -41.50
CA ALA A 94 4.19 -53.64 -40.30
C ALA A 94 3.56 -55.07 -40.33
N LEU A 95 2.31 -55.18 -40.85
CA LEU A 95 1.65 -56.48 -41.05
C LEU A 95 2.36 -57.35 -42.09
N ALA A 96 2.80 -56.75 -43.21
CA ALA A 96 3.57 -57.41 -44.21
C ALA A 96 4.90 -57.93 -43.70
N ILE A 97 5.62 -57.09 -42.95
CA ILE A 97 6.89 -57.41 -42.30
C ILE A 97 6.67 -58.53 -41.26
N SER A 98 5.65 -58.46 -40.44
CA SER A 98 5.31 -59.48 -39.44
C SER A 98 5.02 -60.83 -40.07
N LYS A 99 4.26 -60.83 -41.16
CA LYS A 99 3.99 -62.08 -41.94
C LYS A 99 5.28 -62.69 -42.55
N SER A 100 6.13 -61.83 -43.11
CA SER A 100 7.42 -62.21 -43.64
C SER A 100 8.37 -62.73 -42.53
N CYS A 101 8.41 -62.10 -41.38
CA CYS A 101 9.17 -62.56 -40.22
C CYS A 101 8.68 -63.94 -39.73
N ARG A 102 7.35 -64.13 -39.65
CA ARG A 102 6.77 -65.41 -39.22
C ARG A 102 7.13 -66.54 -40.18
N LYS A 103 7.06 -66.27 -41.55
CA LYS A 103 7.49 -67.23 -42.54
C LYS A 103 8.95 -67.59 -42.43
N ARG A 104 9.85 -66.59 -42.30
CA ARG A 104 11.27 -66.80 -42.14
C ARG A 104 11.63 -67.49 -40.83
N SER A 105 10.90 -67.21 -39.76
CA SER A 105 11.07 -67.92 -38.50
C SER A 105 10.74 -69.38 -38.57
N GLY A 106 9.64 -69.73 -39.32
CA GLY A 106 9.28 -71.15 -39.61
C GLY A 106 10.29 -71.89 -40.48
N GLU A 107 10.88 -71.15 -41.44
CA GLU A 107 11.94 -71.70 -42.33
C GLU A 107 13.23 -71.94 -41.51
N ILE A 108 13.55 -71.06 -40.58
CA ILE A 108 14.68 -71.19 -39.66
C ILE A 108 14.43 -72.34 -38.68
N GLU A 109 13.23 -72.49 -38.16
CA GLU A 109 12.89 -73.55 -37.21
C GLU A 109 12.94 -74.92 -37.88
N ALA A 110 12.51 -75.00 -39.16
CA ALA A 110 12.63 -76.23 -39.99
C ALA A 110 14.12 -76.55 -40.22
N SER A 111 14.95 -75.55 -40.53
CA SER A 111 16.38 -75.74 -40.76
C SER A 111 17.12 -76.14 -39.48
N LEU A 112 16.69 -75.62 -38.33
CA LEU A 112 17.27 -75.95 -37.02
C LEU A 112 16.93 -77.37 -36.56
N LYS A 113 15.75 -77.89 -36.90
CA LYS A 113 15.40 -79.27 -36.59
C LYS A 113 16.28 -80.27 -37.33
N GLY A 114 16.80 -79.92 -38.51
CA GLY A 114 17.77 -80.76 -39.27
C GLY A 114 19.18 -80.73 -38.68
N LEU A 115 19.48 -79.83 -37.75
CA LEU A 115 20.82 -79.61 -37.20
C LEU A 115 21.00 -80.14 -35.76
N SER A 116 20.01 -80.80 -35.21
CA SER A 116 20.04 -81.22 -33.77
C SER A 116 21.20 -82.16 -33.42
N GLY A 117 21.80 -82.88 -34.37
CA GLY A 117 22.99 -83.70 -34.14
C GLY A 117 24.34 -82.93 -34.23
N LEU A 118 24.38 -81.77 -34.82
CA LEU A 118 25.57 -81.01 -35.00
C LEU A 118 25.88 -80.07 -33.74
N SER A 119 24.86 -79.84 -32.93
CA SER A 119 24.97 -78.94 -31.75
C SER A 119 25.89 -79.52 -30.66
N GLU A 120 25.89 -80.83 -30.46
CA GLU A 120 26.71 -81.50 -29.47
C GLU A 120 28.17 -81.61 -29.89
N SER A 121 28.46 -81.87 -31.16
CA SER A 121 29.85 -81.96 -31.66
C SER A 121 30.55 -80.58 -31.76
N LEU A 122 29.78 -79.50 -31.85
CA LEU A 122 30.33 -78.11 -31.88
C LEU A 122 30.45 -77.47 -30.50
N ALA A 123 29.99 -78.10 -29.40
CA ALA A 123 30.04 -77.54 -28.05
C ALA A 123 31.48 -77.23 -27.60
N GLN A 124 32.43 -78.13 -27.85
CA GLN A 124 33.83 -77.95 -27.54
C GLN A 124 34.46 -76.81 -28.39
N LEU A 125 34.13 -76.75 -29.68
CA LEU A 125 34.59 -75.64 -30.55
C LEU A 125 33.99 -74.29 -30.16
N ARG A 126 32.77 -74.26 -29.67
CA ARG A 126 32.17 -73.04 -29.11
C ARG A 126 32.88 -72.54 -27.88
N VAL A 127 33.24 -73.48 -26.97
CA VAL A 127 33.99 -73.14 -25.76
C VAL A 127 35.38 -72.59 -26.12
N LEU A 128 36.10 -73.25 -27.05
CA LEU A 128 37.39 -72.77 -27.52
C LEU A 128 37.32 -71.44 -28.27
N SER A 129 36.32 -71.27 -29.14
CA SER A 129 36.08 -70.01 -29.87
C SER A 129 35.71 -68.86 -28.91
N THR A 130 34.95 -69.18 -27.84
CA THR A 130 34.61 -68.18 -26.79
C THR A 130 35.86 -67.78 -26.01
N LYS A 131 36.69 -68.78 -25.63
CA LYS A 131 37.96 -68.49 -24.92
C LYS A 131 38.95 -67.74 -25.82
N HIS A 132 39.04 -68.12 -27.12
CA HIS A 132 39.91 -67.39 -28.07
C HIS A 132 39.44 -65.91 -28.22
N ARG A 133 38.12 -65.70 -28.36
CA ARG A 133 37.57 -64.32 -28.44
C ARG A 133 37.83 -63.54 -27.16
N GLN A 134 37.66 -64.18 -26.02
CA GLN A 134 37.98 -63.54 -24.75
C GLN A 134 39.50 -63.21 -24.59
N LEU A 135 40.39 -64.12 -25.05
CA LEU A 135 41.82 -63.86 -25.02
C LEU A 135 42.23 -62.77 -26.02
N ALA A 136 41.67 -62.76 -27.23
CA ALA A 136 41.92 -61.75 -28.22
C ALA A 136 41.44 -60.36 -27.76
N ALA A 137 40.24 -60.31 -27.18
CA ALA A 137 39.69 -59.05 -26.56
C ALA A 137 40.57 -58.61 -25.35
N ALA A 138 41.04 -59.55 -24.51
CA ALA A 138 41.93 -59.21 -23.41
C ALA A 138 43.30 -58.70 -23.92
N MET A 139 43.87 -59.24 -24.98
CA MET A 139 45.12 -58.76 -25.57
C MET A 139 44.95 -57.35 -26.22
N GLU A 140 43.82 -57.10 -26.85
CA GLU A 140 43.48 -55.79 -27.43
C GLU A 140 43.29 -54.76 -26.31
N ASN A 141 42.54 -55.10 -25.28
CA ASN A 141 42.36 -54.24 -24.09
C ASN A 141 43.68 -53.95 -23.37
N MET A 142 44.58 -54.93 -23.29
CA MET A 142 45.88 -54.76 -22.67
C MET A 142 46.76 -53.73 -23.41
N SER A 143 46.66 -53.73 -24.73
CA SER A 143 47.39 -52.72 -25.55
C SER A 143 46.89 -51.29 -25.30
N TYR A 144 45.60 -51.12 -24.99
CA TYR A 144 45.03 -49.84 -24.61
C TYR A 144 45.45 -49.45 -23.18
N LEU A 145 45.43 -50.40 -22.21
CA LEU A 145 45.79 -50.13 -20.82
C LEU A 145 47.26 -49.65 -20.66
N VAL A 146 48.19 -50.16 -21.47
CA VAL A 146 49.59 -49.73 -21.45
C VAL A 146 49.76 -48.26 -21.82
N LYS A 147 48.92 -47.72 -22.70
CA LYS A 147 48.95 -46.31 -23.15
C LYS A 147 48.29 -45.31 -22.21
N VAL A 148 47.45 -45.81 -21.28
CA VAL A 148 46.62 -44.95 -20.38
C VAL A 148 47.46 -44.00 -19.56
N PRO A 149 48.59 -44.39 -18.89
CA PRO A 149 49.37 -43.44 -18.08
C PRO A 149 49.99 -42.30 -18.89
N GLU A 150 50.48 -42.59 -20.10
CA GLU A 150 51.03 -41.57 -21.03
C GLU A 150 49.94 -40.60 -21.49
N CYS A 151 48.76 -41.11 -21.88
CA CYS A 151 47.67 -40.29 -22.29
C CYS A 151 47.13 -39.41 -21.14
N MET A 152 47.17 -39.94 -19.88
CA MET A 152 46.77 -39.14 -18.69
C MET A 152 47.75 -37.95 -18.50
N GLU A 153 49.06 -38.18 -18.61
CA GLU A 153 50.03 -37.12 -18.43
C GLU A 153 49.92 -36.07 -19.55
N GLN A 154 49.74 -36.51 -20.80
CA GLN A 154 49.50 -35.60 -21.91
C GLN A 154 48.21 -34.80 -21.73
N ALA A 155 47.14 -35.38 -21.16
CA ALA A 155 45.93 -34.68 -20.86
C ALA A 155 46.13 -33.59 -19.79
N ARG A 156 46.92 -33.90 -18.73
CA ARG A 156 47.30 -32.91 -17.68
C ARG A 156 48.05 -31.72 -18.27
N ASN A 157 49.08 -32.00 -19.03
CA ASN A 157 49.90 -30.97 -19.69
C ASN A 157 49.03 -30.09 -20.62
N SER A 158 48.09 -30.68 -21.34
CA SER A 158 47.15 -29.95 -22.20
C SER A 158 46.17 -29.06 -21.42
N ILE A 159 45.77 -29.44 -20.18
CA ILE A 159 44.97 -28.58 -19.29
C ILE A 159 45.78 -27.41 -18.77
N GLU A 160 47.06 -27.64 -18.38
CA GLU A 160 47.94 -26.58 -17.90
C GLU A 160 48.30 -25.57 -18.96
N THR A 161 48.47 -25.99 -20.20
CA THR A 161 48.74 -25.09 -21.35
C THR A 161 47.49 -24.49 -21.94
N GLU A 162 46.35 -24.66 -21.31
CA GLU A 162 45.03 -24.11 -21.74
C GLU A 162 44.52 -24.60 -23.11
N ASN A 163 45.08 -25.69 -23.62
CA ASN A 163 44.59 -26.35 -24.83
C ASN A 163 43.46 -27.32 -24.48
N LEU A 164 42.34 -26.76 -24.02
CA LEU A 164 41.25 -27.53 -23.44
C LEU A 164 40.56 -28.47 -24.44
N LEU A 165 40.52 -28.18 -25.72
CA LEU A 165 39.88 -29.09 -26.70
C LEU A 165 40.72 -30.36 -26.90
N GLU A 166 42.04 -30.28 -26.93
CA GLU A 166 42.92 -31.42 -27.03
C GLU A 166 42.90 -32.22 -25.75
N ALA A 167 42.95 -31.55 -24.61
CA ALA A 167 42.78 -32.20 -23.29
C ALA A 167 41.48 -32.98 -23.23
N HIS A 168 40.37 -32.39 -23.64
CA HIS A 168 39.05 -33.02 -23.63
C HIS A 168 38.98 -34.21 -24.58
N LYS A 169 39.58 -34.11 -25.76
CA LYS A 169 39.67 -35.25 -26.70
C LYS A 169 40.34 -36.44 -26.06
N ARG A 170 41.49 -36.22 -25.38
CA ARG A 170 42.25 -37.28 -24.70
C ARG A 170 41.44 -37.84 -23.51
N ILE A 171 40.74 -37.01 -22.76
CA ILE A 171 39.84 -37.45 -21.71
C ILE A 171 38.74 -38.35 -22.27
N GLN A 172 38.12 -37.98 -23.39
CA GLN A 172 37.10 -38.81 -24.03
C GLN A 172 37.62 -40.15 -24.52
N GLU A 173 38.89 -40.18 -25.07
CA GLU A 173 39.54 -41.40 -25.47
C GLU A 173 39.78 -42.30 -24.25
N LEU A 174 40.31 -41.77 -23.14
CA LEU A 174 40.52 -42.49 -21.89
C LEU A 174 39.22 -43.00 -21.26
N GLU A 175 38.17 -42.16 -21.24
CA GLU A 175 36.85 -42.58 -20.75
C GLU A 175 36.24 -43.66 -21.63
N GLY A 176 36.40 -43.55 -22.96
CA GLY A 176 35.95 -44.59 -23.89
C GLY A 176 36.55 -45.94 -23.59
N ILE A 177 37.87 -45.98 -23.40
CA ILE A 177 38.63 -47.21 -23.00
C ILE A 177 38.13 -47.72 -21.65
N ARG A 178 38.03 -46.86 -20.66
CA ARG A 178 37.55 -47.23 -19.32
C ARG A 178 36.13 -47.81 -19.36
N ASP A 179 35.23 -47.09 -20.00
CA ASP A 179 33.78 -47.42 -20.00
C ASP A 179 33.48 -48.67 -20.78
N GLU A 180 34.26 -48.98 -21.85
CA GLU A 180 34.15 -50.21 -22.60
C GLU A 180 34.62 -51.42 -21.79
N ILE A 181 35.81 -51.33 -21.16
CA ILE A 181 36.35 -52.37 -20.32
C ILE A 181 35.45 -52.60 -19.10
N MET A 182 35.01 -51.57 -18.42
CA MET A 182 34.13 -51.68 -17.26
C MET A 182 32.74 -52.25 -17.63
N SER A 183 32.19 -51.88 -18.75
CA SER A 183 30.92 -52.43 -19.25
C SER A 183 31.02 -53.96 -19.52
N ASP A 184 32.17 -54.40 -20.03
CA ASP A 184 32.36 -55.83 -20.30
C ASP A 184 32.60 -56.65 -19.03
N VAL A 185 33.34 -56.10 -18.05
CA VAL A 185 33.51 -56.70 -16.72
C VAL A 185 32.19 -56.68 -15.94
N PHE A 186 31.38 -55.63 -16.05
CA PHE A 186 30.05 -55.58 -15.45
C PHE A 186 29.12 -56.70 -15.96
N LYS A 187 29.13 -56.99 -17.27
CA LYS A 187 28.37 -58.11 -17.88
C LYS A 187 28.83 -59.47 -17.32
N GLN A 188 30.08 -59.59 -16.86
CA GLN A 188 30.66 -60.81 -16.28
C GLN A 188 30.40 -60.95 -14.78
N ASN A 189 29.77 -59.96 -14.13
CA ASN A 189 29.46 -59.90 -12.70
C ASN A 189 30.71 -60.07 -11.76
N SER A 190 31.89 -59.63 -12.20
CA SER A 190 33.11 -59.67 -11.38
C SER A 190 33.33 -58.35 -10.62
N SER A 191 32.92 -58.26 -9.36
CA SER A 191 33.07 -57.06 -8.54
C SER A 191 34.50 -56.72 -8.22
N ALA A 192 35.37 -57.75 -8.00
CA ALA A 192 36.78 -57.57 -7.67
C ALA A 192 37.58 -56.95 -8.81
N ASP A 193 37.26 -57.32 -10.06
CA ASP A 193 37.89 -56.77 -11.24
C ASP A 193 37.45 -55.32 -11.49
N LEU A 194 36.18 -55.00 -11.20
CA LEU A 194 35.68 -53.62 -11.26
C LEU A 194 36.40 -52.70 -10.28
N ASP A 195 36.65 -53.15 -9.04
CA ASP A 195 37.32 -52.34 -8.05
C ASP A 195 38.83 -52.15 -8.38
N THR A 196 39.45 -53.15 -9.00
CA THR A 196 40.82 -53.04 -9.52
C THR A 196 40.90 -52.02 -10.66
N LEU A 197 39.96 -52.04 -11.59
CA LEU A 197 39.86 -51.05 -12.69
C LEU A 197 39.58 -49.65 -12.16
N ARG A 198 38.70 -49.48 -11.18
CA ARG A 198 38.44 -48.19 -10.53
C ARG A 198 39.73 -47.62 -9.93
N THR A 199 40.53 -48.44 -9.27
CA THR A 199 41.79 -48.01 -8.69
C THR A 199 42.81 -47.60 -9.78
N PHE A 200 42.86 -48.33 -10.88
CA PHE A 200 43.73 -48.01 -12.03
C PHE A 200 43.36 -46.70 -12.71
N PHE A 201 42.05 -46.44 -12.91
CA PHE A 201 41.56 -45.23 -13.56
C PHE A 201 41.36 -44.05 -12.60
N LYS A 202 41.68 -44.16 -11.31
CA LYS A 202 41.50 -43.07 -10.33
C LYS A 202 42.14 -41.75 -10.77
N GLY A 203 43.30 -41.80 -11.45
CA GLY A 203 43.96 -40.60 -11.99
C GLY A 203 43.14 -39.84 -13.05
N LEU A 204 42.21 -40.54 -13.74
CA LEU A 204 41.30 -39.92 -14.68
C LEU A 204 40.24 -39.02 -14.01
N ASP A 205 39.81 -39.41 -12.80
CA ASP A 205 38.86 -38.58 -12.03
C ASP A 205 39.51 -37.27 -11.56
N ASP A 206 40.84 -37.34 -11.25
CA ASP A 206 41.59 -36.12 -10.91
C ASP A 206 41.73 -35.16 -12.12
N ILE A 207 41.97 -35.74 -13.31
CA ILE A 207 42.03 -34.97 -14.57
C ILE A 207 40.67 -34.35 -14.91
N ASN A 208 39.59 -35.12 -14.75
CA ASN A 208 38.23 -34.62 -14.93
C ASN A 208 37.90 -33.48 -13.95
N ARG A 209 38.34 -33.60 -12.69
CA ARG A 209 38.18 -32.56 -11.68
C ARG A 209 38.98 -31.30 -12.06
N ALA A 210 40.23 -31.45 -12.49
CA ALA A 210 41.07 -30.34 -12.95
C ALA A 210 40.43 -29.61 -14.17
N MET A 211 39.87 -30.38 -15.11
CA MET A 211 39.14 -29.82 -16.27
C MET A 211 37.89 -29.07 -15.81
N LEU A 212 37.09 -29.65 -14.92
CA LEU A 212 35.92 -28.99 -14.35
C LEU A 212 36.28 -27.70 -13.62
N ASP A 213 37.38 -27.69 -12.85
CA ASP A 213 37.84 -26.48 -12.16
C ASP A 213 38.26 -25.37 -13.14
N LYS A 214 38.87 -25.72 -14.28
CA LYS A 214 39.13 -24.74 -15.35
C LYS A 214 37.82 -24.22 -15.95
N ILE A 215 36.86 -25.07 -16.25
CA ILE A 215 35.54 -24.69 -16.76
C ILE A 215 34.82 -23.78 -15.76
N LYS A 216 34.82 -24.10 -14.45
CA LYS A 216 34.25 -23.25 -13.39
C LYS A 216 34.93 -21.89 -13.32
N ARG A 217 36.26 -21.83 -13.45
CA ARG A 217 36.99 -20.54 -13.47
C ARG A 217 36.57 -19.67 -14.66
N VAL A 218 36.45 -20.26 -15.85
CA VAL A 218 35.93 -19.54 -17.03
C VAL A 218 34.49 -19.08 -16.82
N GLY A 219 33.64 -19.89 -16.20
CA GLY A 219 32.28 -19.51 -15.79
C GLY A 219 32.26 -18.34 -14.82
N ALA A 220 33.09 -18.42 -13.78
CA ALA A 220 33.22 -17.36 -12.78
C ALA A 220 33.73 -16.01 -13.37
N THR A 221 34.59 -16.06 -14.37
CA THR A 221 35.15 -14.85 -15.00
C THR A 221 34.53 -14.55 -16.37
N LEU A 222 33.36 -15.11 -16.68
CA LEU A 222 32.79 -15.12 -18.02
C LEU A 222 32.69 -13.74 -18.67
N THR A 223 32.24 -12.72 -17.97
CA THR A 223 32.07 -11.36 -18.49
C THR A 223 33.38 -10.71 -18.93
N SER A 224 34.44 -10.98 -18.21
CA SER A 224 35.83 -10.52 -18.60
C SER A 224 36.50 -11.47 -19.57
N ALA A 225 36.34 -12.78 -19.37
CA ALA A 225 36.97 -13.80 -20.22
C ALA A 225 36.48 -13.75 -21.69
N VAL A 226 35.21 -13.44 -21.90
CA VAL A 226 34.65 -13.30 -23.26
C VAL A 226 35.27 -12.13 -24.04
N ILE A 227 35.68 -11.08 -23.35
CA ILE A 227 36.32 -9.93 -23.97
C ILE A 227 37.81 -10.23 -24.24
N THR A 228 38.51 -10.84 -23.28
CA THR A 228 39.97 -11.02 -23.31
C THR A 228 40.38 -12.35 -23.93
N GLN A 229 39.59 -13.40 -23.79
CA GLN A 229 39.92 -14.80 -24.13
C GLN A 229 38.74 -15.50 -24.83
N ASN A 230 38.17 -14.87 -25.83
CA ASN A 230 36.98 -15.37 -26.53
C ASN A 230 37.12 -16.83 -27.01
N VAL A 231 38.30 -17.18 -27.58
CA VAL A 231 38.59 -18.56 -28.06
C VAL A 231 38.50 -19.59 -26.93
N LEU A 232 38.99 -19.26 -25.75
CA LEU A 232 38.90 -20.14 -24.57
C LEU A 232 37.44 -20.37 -24.14
N CYS A 233 36.63 -19.31 -24.12
CA CYS A 233 35.20 -19.39 -23.81
C CYS A 233 34.45 -20.27 -24.82
N VAL A 234 34.68 -20.08 -26.12
CA VAL A 234 34.10 -20.90 -27.19
C VAL A 234 34.47 -22.38 -27.00
N ASN A 235 35.73 -22.64 -26.70
CA ASN A 235 36.23 -24.01 -26.48
C ASN A 235 35.55 -24.66 -25.23
N CYS A 236 35.42 -23.93 -24.14
CA CYS A 236 34.71 -24.39 -22.96
C CYS A 236 33.25 -24.74 -23.27
N VAL A 237 32.53 -23.85 -23.97
CA VAL A 237 31.13 -24.10 -24.35
C VAL A 237 31.00 -25.33 -25.25
N ARG A 238 31.92 -25.51 -26.21
CA ARG A 238 31.93 -26.72 -27.06
C ARG A 238 32.18 -28.00 -26.27
N ILE A 239 33.05 -27.94 -25.26
CA ILE A 239 33.30 -29.10 -24.37
C ILE A 239 32.08 -29.41 -23.54
N ILE A 240 31.46 -28.41 -22.94
CA ILE A 240 30.23 -28.57 -22.16
C ILE A 240 29.12 -29.21 -23.01
N ASP A 241 28.92 -28.73 -24.23
CA ASP A 241 27.91 -29.23 -25.14
C ASP A 241 28.15 -30.70 -25.55
N ARG A 242 29.43 -31.08 -25.74
CA ARG A 242 29.80 -32.47 -26.01
C ARG A 242 29.49 -33.39 -24.81
N GLU A 243 29.81 -32.96 -23.60
CA GLU A 243 29.57 -33.75 -22.37
C GLU A 243 28.07 -33.85 -22.06
N GLU A 244 27.27 -32.79 -22.28
CA GLU A 244 25.82 -32.88 -22.13
C GLU A 244 25.18 -33.91 -23.11
N ARG A 245 25.67 -33.92 -24.35
CA ARG A 245 25.23 -34.94 -25.32
C ARG A 245 25.68 -36.34 -24.91
N ALA A 246 26.88 -36.47 -24.39
CA ALA A 246 27.40 -37.76 -23.86
C ALA A 246 26.56 -38.25 -22.66
N ASP A 247 26.23 -37.35 -21.73
CA ASP A 247 25.38 -37.69 -20.58
C ASP A 247 23.98 -38.13 -21.01
N MET A 248 23.38 -37.48 -22.04
CA MET A 248 22.10 -37.91 -22.60
C MET A 248 22.19 -39.29 -23.27
N ILE A 249 23.28 -39.58 -23.98
CA ILE A 249 23.50 -40.88 -24.62
C ILE A 249 23.66 -41.98 -23.54
N TRP A 250 24.44 -41.75 -22.52
CA TRP A 250 24.66 -42.69 -21.43
C TRP A 250 23.37 -42.93 -20.61
N LYS A 251 22.57 -41.90 -20.37
CA LYS A 251 21.25 -42.09 -19.74
C LYS A 251 20.33 -43.01 -20.55
N LYS A 252 20.28 -42.83 -21.87
CA LYS A 252 19.50 -43.72 -22.77
C LYS A 252 20.08 -45.15 -22.83
N ARG A 253 21.41 -45.33 -22.65
CA ARG A 253 22.06 -46.63 -22.57
C ARG A 253 21.77 -47.31 -21.22
N GLN A 254 21.81 -46.59 -20.13
CA GLN A 254 21.46 -47.06 -18.81
C GLN A 254 20.05 -47.69 -18.78
N GLU A 255 19.07 -47.08 -19.43
CA GLU A 255 17.71 -47.61 -19.53
C GLU A 255 17.63 -48.98 -20.20
N LYS A 256 18.67 -49.37 -21.01
CA LYS A 256 18.74 -50.66 -21.72
C LYS A 256 19.67 -51.65 -21.08
N THR A 257 20.76 -51.24 -20.45
CA THR A 257 21.84 -52.12 -20.01
C THR A 257 22.02 -52.13 -18.49
N ASP A 258 21.32 -51.25 -17.74
CA ASP A 258 21.45 -51.01 -16.31
C ASP A 258 22.87 -50.62 -15.87
N PHE A 259 23.74 -50.29 -16.84
CA PHE A 259 25.12 -49.86 -16.57
C PHE A 259 25.29 -48.36 -16.79
N MET A 260 25.88 -47.66 -15.80
CA MET A 260 26.29 -46.27 -15.89
C MET A 260 27.76 -46.18 -15.56
N PRO A 261 28.61 -45.56 -16.37
CA PRO A 261 30.02 -45.36 -16.08
C PRO A 261 30.24 -44.50 -14.82
N ASP A 262 31.29 -44.79 -14.09
CA ASP A 262 31.69 -43.97 -12.94
C ASP A 262 31.99 -42.53 -13.38
N GLY A 263 31.51 -41.54 -12.56
CA GLY A 263 31.64 -40.12 -12.87
C GLY A 263 30.59 -39.51 -13.83
N ARG A 264 29.64 -40.33 -14.31
CA ARG A 264 28.49 -39.85 -15.11
C ARG A 264 27.20 -39.85 -14.29
N PRO A 265 26.27 -38.87 -14.49
CA PRO A 265 26.38 -37.70 -15.40
C PRO A 265 27.32 -36.64 -14.86
N LYS A 266 28.13 -36.04 -15.72
CA LYS A 266 29.08 -34.99 -15.36
C LYS A 266 28.45 -33.66 -15.01
N ARG A 267 27.33 -33.30 -15.66
CA ARG A 267 26.56 -32.06 -15.44
C ARG A 267 27.40 -30.77 -15.51
N TRP A 268 28.40 -30.72 -16.39
CA TRP A 268 29.32 -29.58 -16.47
C TRP A 268 28.64 -28.27 -16.84
N LYS A 269 27.54 -28.32 -17.57
CA LYS A 269 26.70 -27.16 -17.86
C LYS A 269 26.16 -26.54 -16.57
N GLN A 270 25.63 -27.36 -15.67
CA GLN A 270 25.11 -26.89 -14.39
C GLN A 270 26.24 -26.26 -13.55
N HIS A 271 27.36 -26.94 -13.38
CA HIS A 271 28.50 -26.43 -12.62
C HIS A 271 29.10 -25.13 -13.17
N PHE A 272 29.08 -24.95 -14.48
CA PHE A 272 29.48 -23.72 -15.14
C PHE A 272 28.57 -22.55 -14.76
N PHE A 273 27.25 -22.76 -14.84
CA PHE A 273 26.29 -21.72 -14.46
C PHE A 273 26.22 -21.49 -12.96
N ASP A 274 26.43 -22.52 -12.15
CA ASP A 274 26.52 -22.37 -10.67
C ASP A 274 27.73 -21.48 -10.29
N ALA A 275 28.88 -21.65 -10.94
CA ALA A 275 30.06 -20.80 -10.73
C ALA A 275 29.81 -19.36 -11.17
N LEU A 276 29.09 -19.16 -12.28
CA LEU A 276 28.67 -17.85 -12.74
C LEU A 276 27.71 -17.20 -11.75
N THR A 277 26.71 -17.94 -11.28
CA THR A 277 25.73 -17.48 -10.30
C THR A 277 26.42 -17.01 -9.02
N GLN A 278 27.30 -17.84 -8.48
CA GLN A 278 28.05 -17.51 -7.26
C GLN A 278 28.90 -16.23 -7.43
N THR A 279 29.49 -16.05 -8.61
CA THR A 279 30.26 -14.83 -8.88
C THR A 279 29.38 -13.59 -8.96
N ILE A 280 28.20 -13.68 -9.57
CA ILE A 280 27.25 -12.57 -9.63
C ILE A 280 26.71 -12.26 -8.23
N GLU A 281 26.36 -13.27 -7.47
CA GLU A 281 25.94 -13.10 -6.07
C GLU A 281 27.01 -12.38 -5.24
N ASN A 282 28.26 -12.84 -5.34
CA ASN A 282 29.39 -12.21 -4.66
C ASN A 282 29.63 -10.75 -5.16
N LYS A 283 29.43 -10.48 -6.44
CA LYS A 283 29.50 -9.12 -6.99
C LYS A 283 28.43 -8.22 -6.41
N VAL A 284 27.19 -8.69 -6.36
CA VAL A 284 26.04 -7.93 -5.82
C VAL A 284 26.23 -7.71 -4.31
N GLN A 285 26.68 -8.70 -3.56
CA GLN A 285 26.95 -8.59 -2.13
C GLN A 285 28.18 -7.73 -1.83
N GLY A 286 29.22 -7.85 -2.65
CA GLY A 286 30.52 -7.15 -2.49
C GLY A 286 30.45 -5.65 -2.79
N CYS A 287 29.35 -5.14 -3.36
CA CYS A 287 29.09 -3.72 -3.51
C CYS A 287 28.86 -2.99 -2.16
N SER A 288 29.14 -3.66 -1.00
CA SER A 288 28.94 -3.06 0.31
C SER A 288 29.78 -1.79 0.49
N VAL A 289 29.11 -0.69 0.68
CA VAL A 289 29.74 0.60 1.03
C VAL A 289 29.97 0.65 2.53
N ASP A 290 31.15 1.13 2.95
CA ASP A 290 31.56 1.24 4.36
C ASP A 290 30.48 1.84 5.27
N ARG A 291 30.35 1.27 6.47
CA ARG A 291 29.25 1.53 7.42
C ARG A 291 29.27 2.91 8.08
N GLU A 292 30.26 3.73 7.88
CA GLU A 292 30.56 4.76 8.89
C GLU A 292 30.18 6.21 8.55
N ASN A 293 29.53 6.70 7.61
CA ASN A 293 29.18 8.16 7.63
C ASN A 293 28.40 8.76 6.44
N GLU A 294 27.52 8.08 5.73
CA GLU A 294 26.85 8.76 4.63
C GLU A 294 25.31 8.65 4.59
N LYS A 295 24.67 9.81 4.59
CA LYS A 295 23.21 9.97 4.42
C LYS A 295 22.62 9.29 3.18
N ASN A 296 23.45 8.93 2.18
CA ASN A 296 23.01 8.35 0.91
C ASN A 296 23.69 7.00 0.59
N ARG A 297 24.09 6.26 1.63
CA ARG A 297 24.78 4.97 1.48
C ARG A 297 24.01 4.00 0.59
N LEU A 298 22.72 3.80 0.86
CA LEU A 298 21.88 2.85 0.12
C LEU A 298 21.69 3.26 -1.35
N VAL A 299 21.57 4.55 -1.64
CA VAL A 299 21.45 5.06 -3.01
C VAL A 299 22.71 4.74 -3.83
N ARG A 300 23.89 5.00 -3.27
CA ARG A 300 25.17 4.70 -3.94
C ARG A 300 25.37 3.20 -4.13
N HIS A 301 25.01 2.43 -3.13
CA HIS A 301 25.06 0.97 -3.18
C HIS A 301 24.16 0.41 -4.28
N ASN A 302 22.91 0.81 -4.30
CA ASN A 302 21.94 0.39 -5.32
C ASN A 302 22.33 0.85 -6.72
N GLU A 303 22.91 2.07 -6.85
CA GLU A 303 23.42 2.57 -8.11
C GLU A 303 24.64 1.77 -8.59
N ALA A 304 25.54 1.37 -7.69
CA ALA A 304 26.67 0.51 -8.05
C ALA A 304 26.18 -0.86 -8.56
N ILE A 305 25.19 -1.48 -7.87
CA ILE A 305 24.58 -2.72 -8.35
C ILE A 305 23.97 -2.52 -9.74
N ARG A 306 23.24 -1.44 -9.96
CA ARG A 306 22.64 -1.11 -11.25
C ARG A 306 23.69 -0.99 -12.35
N GLN A 307 24.76 -0.24 -12.11
CA GLN A 307 25.85 -0.03 -13.08
C GLN A 307 26.57 -1.33 -13.43
N HIS A 308 26.85 -2.17 -12.44
CA HIS A 308 27.48 -3.48 -12.68
C HIS A 308 26.54 -4.40 -13.48
N ALA A 309 25.27 -4.47 -13.10
CA ALA A 309 24.29 -5.28 -13.83
C ALA A 309 24.09 -4.81 -15.27
N LEU A 310 23.95 -3.50 -15.51
CA LEU A 310 23.81 -2.93 -16.85
C LEU A 310 25.05 -3.22 -17.73
N THR A 311 26.24 -3.10 -17.17
CA THR A 311 27.48 -3.38 -17.87
C THR A 311 27.59 -4.84 -18.29
N ASP A 312 27.32 -5.74 -17.34
CA ASP A 312 27.40 -7.18 -17.57
C ASP A 312 26.28 -7.66 -18.51
N LEU A 313 25.05 -7.16 -18.37
CA LEU A 313 23.92 -7.47 -19.27
C LEU A 313 24.16 -6.97 -20.70
N ARG A 314 24.82 -5.83 -20.86
CA ARG A 314 25.23 -5.33 -22.19
C ARG A 314 26.24 -6.26 -22.86
N ILE A 315 27.20 -6.78 -22.11
CA ILE A 315 28.15 -7.79 -22.59
C ILE A 315 27.40 -9.07 -22.98
N ALA A 316 26.50 -9.53 -22.09
CA ALA A 316 25.68 -10.71 -22.33
C ALA A 316 24.82 -10.60 -23.59
N LYS A 317 24.22 -9.44 -23.85
CA LYS A 317 23.40 -9.20 -25.04
C LYS A 317 24.21 -9.19 -26.34
N ASN A 318 25.35 -8.52 -26.34
CA ASN A 318 26.09 -8.21 -27.57
C ASN A 318 27.16 -9.28 -27.91
N ILE A 319 27.80 -9.86 -26.90
CA ILE A 319 28.96 -10.72 -27.11
C ILE A 319 28.63 -12.20 -26.89
N PHE A 320 27.76 -12.57 -25.90
CA PHE A 320 27.48 -13.97 -25.65
C PHE A 320 26.88 -14.74 -26.86
N PRO A 321 26.05 -14.15 -27.74
CA PRO A 321 25.55 -14.85 -28.92
C PRO A 321 26.68 -15.30 -29.88
N THR A 322 27.88 -14.73 -29.79
CA THR A 322 29.03 -15.16 -30.57
C THR A 322 29.74 -16.39 -30.01
N VAL A 323 29.53 -16.68 -28.71
CA VAL A 323 30.21 -17.74 -27.97
C VAL A 323 29.29 -18.93 -27.70
N PHE A 324 28.03 -18.65 -27.41
CA PHE A 324 27.05 -19.70 -27.01
C PHE A 324 26.09 -20.04 -28.15
N PRO A 325 25.71 -21.30 -28.32
CA PRO A 325 24.60 -21.68 -29.19
C PRO A 325 23.27 -21.05 -28.77
N ALA A 326 22.38 -20.80 -29.71
CA ALA A 326 21.06 -20.18 -29.47
C ALA A 326 20.21 -20.94 -28.44
N ASP A 327 20.33 -22.27 -28.40
CA ASP A 327 19.58 -23.18 -27.50
C ASP A 327 19.92 -23.00 -26.01
N TYR A 328 21.00 -22.26 -25.70
CA TYR A 328 21.39 -22.00 -24.32
C TYR A 328 20.56 -20.89 -23.68
N HIS A 329 19.90 -20.03 -24.46
CA HIS A 329 19.17 -18.86 -23.97
C HIS A 329 19.95 -18.07 -22.93
N VAL A 330 21.25 -17.85 -23.19
CA VAL A 330 22.22 -17.39 -22.18
C VAL A 330 21.87 -16.02 -21.65
N PHE A 331 21.38 -15.11 -22.51
CA PHE A 331 20.98 -13.78 -22.09
C PHE A 331 19.82 -13.83 -21.09
N ASP A 332 18.77 -14.61 -21.38
CA ASP A 332 17.61 -14.77 -20.50
C ASP A 332 18.04 -15.34 -19.14
N ARG A 333 18.91 -16.35 -19.19
CA ARG A 333 19.45 -17.00 -17.98
C ARG A 333 20.32 -16.04 -17.15
N PHE A 334 21.06 -15.17 -17.82
CA PHE A 334 21.88 -14.16 -17.18
C PHE A 334 21.04 -13.09 -16.47
N VAL A 335 19.93 -12.69 -17.11
CA VAL A 335 18.91 -11.83 -16.49
C VAL A 335 18.30 -12.49 -15.27
N GLU A 336 17.94 -13.79 -15.35
CA GLU A 336 17.44 -14.57 -14.20
C GLU A 336 18.43 -14.53 -13.01
N ILE A 337 19.69 -14.86 -13.26
CA ILE A 337 20.73 -14.90 -12.22
C ILE A 337 20.85 -13.52 -11.54
N TYR A 338 20.87 -12.43 -12.32
CA TYR A 338 20.90 -11.08 -11.74
C TYR A 338 19.65 -10.75 -10.98
N HIS A 339 18.47 -11.11 -11.49
CA HIS A 339 17.20 -10.91 -10.81
C HIS A 339 17.17 -11.58 -9.44
N ASP A 340 17.52 -12.87 -9.40
CA ASP A 340 17.55 -13.67 -8.17
C ASP A 340 18.61 -13.17 -7.19
N ALA A 341 19.81 -12.85 -7.66
CA ALA A 341 20.89 -12.33 -6.83
C ALA A 341 20.53 -10.97 -6.20
N ILE A 342 19.95 -10.07 -6.98
CA ILE A 342 19.49 -8.77 -6.50
C ILE A 342 18.34 -8.97 -5.50
N GLY A 343 17.36 -9.80 -5.81
CA GLY A 343 16.24 -10.11 -4.93
C GLY A 343 16.70 -10.65 -3.57
N ALA A 344 17.57 -11.66 -3.56
CA ALA A 344 18.13 -12.22 -2.35
C ALA A 344 18.96 -11.20 -1.54
N HIS A 345 19.70 -10.35 -2.23
CA HIS A 345 20.46 -9.28 -1.57
C HIS A 345 19.54 -8.24 -0.91
N LEU A 346 18.48 -7.81 -1.61
CA LEU A 346 17.48 -6.88 -1.04
C LEU A 346 16.78 -7.48 0.17
N GLU A 347 16.47 -8.78 0.15
CA GLU A 347 15.93 -9.48 1.33
C GLU A 347 16.89 -9.42 2.53
N THR A 348 18.18 -9.60 2.28
CA THR A 348 19.20 -9.50 3.33
C THR A 348 19.27 -8.08 3.90
N LEU A 349 19.19 -7.05 3.05
CA LEU A 349 19.18 -5.65 3.47
C LEU A 349 17.94 -5.34 4.34
N ILE A 350 16.77 -5.82 3.96
CA ILE A 350 15.53 -5.63 4.71
C ILE A 350 15.62 -6.32 6.07
N ASN A 351 16.12 -7.55 6.13
CA ASN A 351 16.25 -8.31 7.37
C ASN A 351 17.26 -7.69 8.36
N ASN A 352 18.25 -6.95 7.86
CA ASN A 352 19.22 -6.22 8.68
C ASN A 352 18.63 -4.92 9.30
N GLY A 353 17.40 -4.57 8.94
CA GLY A 353 16.70 -3.36 9.40
C GLY A 353 17.10 -2.12 8.62
N LEU A 354 16.10 -1.40 8.12
CA LEU A 354 16.24 -0.16 7.36
C LEU A 354 15.67 1.02 8.15
N ASN A 355 16.30 2.18 8.01
CA ASN A 355 15.70 3.42 8.50
C ASN A 355 14.63 3.94 7.51
N ASP A 356 13.87 4.95 7.91
CA ASP A 356 12.73 5.46 7.13
C ASP A 356 13.14 5.99 5.75
N THR A 357 14.28 6.68 5.66
CA THR A 357 14.80 7.22 4.40
C THR A 357 15.30 6.11 3.49
N GLU A 358 15.93 5.07 4.06
CA GLU A 358 16.39 3.90 3.33
C GLU A 358 15.22 3.07 2.77
N ILE A 359 14.12 2.93 3.51
CA ILE A 359 12.91 2.25 3.00
C ILE A 359 12.37 2.96 1.76
N VAL A 360 12.27 4.28 1.79
CA VAL A 360 11.80 5.06 0.64
C VAL A 360 12.72 4.92 -0.56
N GLN A 361 14.03 5.03 -0.35
CA GLN A 361 15.04 4.87 -1.39
C GLN A 361 14.97 3.48 -2.01
N LEU A 362 14.80 2.44 -1.18
CA LEU A 362 14.66 1.07 -1.64
C LEU A 362 13.39 0.85 -2.45
N LEU A 363 12.24 1.33 -1.97
CA LEU A 363 10.96 1.25 -2.70
C LEU A 363 11.03 2.00 -4.04
N GLY A 364 11.67 3.17 -4.06
CA GLY A 364 11.92 3.93 -5.29
C GLY A 364 12.76 3.13 -6.29
N TRP A 365 13.84 2.52 -5.82
CA TRP A 365 14.73 1.71 -6.64
C TRP A 365 14.04 0.44 -7.18
N ILE A 366 13.24 -0.26 -6.36
CA ILE A 366 12.44 -1.42 -6.80
C ILE A 366 11.45 -1.02 -7.91
N ASN A 367 10.81 0.13 -7.80
CA ASN A 367 9.93 0.61 -8.86
C ASN A 367 10.70 1.00 -10.13
N ALA A 368 11.88 1.61 -9.99
CA ALA A 368 12.75 1.96 -11.11
C ALA A 368 13.29 0.72 -11.85
N TYR A 369 13.36 -0.44 -11.18
CA TYR A 369 13.87 -1.68 -11.77
C TYR A 369 13.14 -2.10 -13.06
N HIS A 370 11.83 -1.87 -13.15
CA HIS A 370 11.01 -2.20 -14.33
C HIS A 370 10.88 -1.06 -15.35
N THR A 371 11.59 0.04 -15.15
CA THR A 371 11.55 1.22 -16.04
C THR A 371 12.72 1.22 -17.04
N GLU A 372 12.77 2.28 -17.85
CA GLU A 372 13.88 2.54 -18.78
C GLU A 372 15.21 2.79 -18.07
N GLU A 373 15.19 3.07 -16.79
CA GLU A 373 16.39 3.26 -15.99
C GLU A 373 17.16 1.96 -15.77
N PHE A 374 16.49 0.81 -15.75
CA PHE A 374 17.14 -0.48 -15.53
C PHE A 374 16.73 -1.52 -16.59
N MET A 375 15.63 -2.24 -16.43
CA MET A 375 15.30 -3.40 -17.27
C MET A 375 14.77 -3.05 -18.66
N LYS A 376 14.11 -1.91 -18.82
CA LYS A 376 13.69 -1.38 -20.15
C LYS A 376 14.70 -0.46 -20.77
N HIS A 377 15.96 -0.52 -20.33
CA HIS A 377 17.01 0.33 -20.84
C HIS A 377 17.19 0.13 -22.36
N PRO A 378 17.31 1.22 -23.16
CA PRO A 378 17.37 1.15 -24.63
C PRO A 378 18.50 0.28 -25.18
N LEU A 379 19.60 0.12 -24.41
CA LEU A 379 20.74 -0.72 -24.78
C LEU A 379 20.42 -2.21 -24.92
N PHE A 380 19.33 -2.69 -24.31
CA PHE A 380 18.97 -4.11 -24.37
C PHE A 380 18.12 -4.45 -25.56
N ASN A 381 17.35 -3.50 -26.07
CA ASN A 381 16.42 -3.68 -27.19
C ASN A 381 15.63 -5.01 -27.10
N VAL A 382 15.16 -5.35 -25.90
CA VAL A 382 14.45 -6.60 -25.59
C VAL A 382 12.97 -6.34 -25.57
N ASP A 383 12.21 -7.19 -26.23
CA ASP A 383 10.75 -7.18 -26.11
C ASP A 383 10.33 -7.79 -24.76
N PHE A 384 10.12 -6.92 -23.76
CA PHE A 384 9.74 -7.31 -22.39
C PHE A 384 8.35 -7.94 -22.28
N SER A 385 7.55 -7.92 -23.35
CA SER A 385 6.27 -8.61 -23.39
C SER A 385 6.46 -10.14 -23.32
N LEU A 386 7.58 -10.64 -23.84
CA LEU A 386 7.98 -12.04 -23.79
C LEU A 386 8.58 -12.44 -22.43
N LEU A 387 9.26 -11.53 -21.77
CA LEU A 387 9.87 -11.77 -20.43
C LEU A 387 8.83 -11.83 -19.32
N LYS A 388 7.72 -11.08 -19.41
CA LYS A 388 6.64 -11.08 -18.41
C LYS A 388 6.00 -12.44 -18.15
N THR A 389 6.15 -13.38 -19.04
CA THR A 389 5.62 -14.75 -18.87
C THR A 389 6.62 -15.71 -18.20
N ARG A 390 7.88 -15.36 -18.12
CA ARG A 390 8.95 -16.24 -17.63
C ARG A 390 9.51 -15.87 -16.25
N TYR A 391 9.41 -14.56 -15.84
CA TYR A 391 9.97 -14.08 -14.59
C TYR A 391 8.88 -13.56 -13.67
N PRO A 392 8.99 -13.80 -12.35
CA PRO A 392 8.11 -13.11 -11.40
C PRO A 392 8.29 -11.60 -11.62
N PRO A 393 7.18 -10.84 -11.69
CA PRO A 393 7.24 -9.41 -12.06
C PRO A 393 7.96 -8.55 -11.01
N ASN A 394 8.17 -9.07 -9.81
CA ASN A 394 8.71 -8.32 -8.68
C ASN A 394 10.02 -8.93 -8.19
N LEU A 395 11.02 -8.08 -7.89
CA LEU A 395 12.29 -8.45 -7.26
C LEU A 395 12.12 -9.09 -5.87
N LEU A 396 11.04 -8.74 -5.18
CA LEU A 396 10.69 -9.26 -3.88
C LEU A 396 9.30 -9.91 -3.95
N PRO A 397 9.03 -10.94 -3.13
CA PRO A 397 7.69 -11.49 -2.97
C PRO A 397 6.70 -10.38 -2.57
N ASP A 398 5.50 -10.41 -3.13
CA ASP A 398 4.47 -9.39 -2.88
C ASP A 398 4.18 -9.21 -1.39
N GLU A 399 4.22 -10.31 -0.61
CA GLU A 399 4.02 -10.27 0.84
C GLU A 399 5.10 -9.44 1.55
N LYS A 400 6.37 -9.62 1.17
CA LYS A 400 7.50 -8.85 1.76
C LYS A 400 7.46 -7.39 1.34
N LEU A 401 7.13 -7.13 0.08
CA LEU A 401 6.96 -5.77 -0.42
C LEU A 401 5.82 -5.05 0.30
N MET A 402 4.71 -5.75 0.52
CA MET A 402 3.57 -5.23 1.28
C MET A 402 3.94 -4.97 2.74
N SER A 403 4.65 -5.90 3.38
CA SER A 403 5.15 -5.75 4.75
C SER A 403 6.05 -4.53 4.90
N LEU A 404 6.99 -4.33 3.97
CA LEU A 404 7.91 -3.19 3.97
C LEU A 404 7.15 -1.85 3.81
N ARG A 405 6.17 -1.81 2.91
CA ARG A 405 5.29 -0.64 2.74
C ARG A 405 4.48 -0.34 3.99
N GLN A 406 3.95 -1.37 4.65
CA GLN A 406 3.20 -1.22 5.90
C GLN A 406 4.11 -0.76 7.06
N GLU A 407 5.33 -1.28 7.14
CA GLU A 407 6.31 -0.85 8.12
C GLU A 407 6.65 0.63 7.95
N TYR A 408 6.87 1.07 6.72
CA TYR A 408 7.09 2.49 6.40
C TYR A 408 5.92 3.36 6.84
N VAL A 409 4.69 2.95 6.51
CA VAL A 409 3.47 3.66 6.94
C VAL A 409 3.41 3.76 8.46
N LYS A 410 3.62 2.65 9.17
CA LYS A 410 3.64 2.63 10.64
C LYS A 410 4.65 3.61 11.23
N LYS A 411 5.89 3.59 10.75
CA LYS A 411 6.97 4.49 11.20
C LYS A 411 6.63 5.94 10.90
N THR A 412 6.09 6.22 9.72
CA THR A 412 5.71 7.57 9.30
C THR A 412 4.56 8.13 10.13
N ILE A 413 3.53 7.32 10.41
CA ILE A 413 2.41 7.72 11.27
C ILE A 413 2.88 7.96 12.71
N LEU A 414 3.76 7.11 13.24
CA LEU A 414 4.34 7.32 14.57
C LEU A 414 5.15 8.63 14.63
N ARG A 415 5.92 8.92 13.59
CA ARG A 415 6.66 10.18 13.47
C ARG A 415 5.72 11.38 13.39
N LEU A 416 4.65 11.28 12.62
CA LEU A 416 3.60 12.31 12.55
C LEU A 416 2.99 12.56 13.93
N ARG A 417 2.58 11.52 14.64
CA ARG A 417 2.04 11.62 16.00
C ARG A 417 3.02 12.33 16.95
N ASN A 418 4.27 11.90 16.97
CA ASN A 418 5.30 12.52 17.80
C ASN A 418 5.54 14.00 17.44
N TRP A 419 5.47 14.33 16.15
CA TRP A 419 5.58 15.69 15.67
C TRP A 419 4.39 16.55 16.15
N LEU A 420 3.18 16.05 16.03
CA LEU A 420 1.96 16.73 16.49
C LEU A 420 2.03 17.05 17.99
N VAL A 421 2.39 16.05 18.80
CA VAL A 421 2.56 16.24 20.24
C VAL A 421 3.65 17.29 20.55
N LYS A 422 4.79 17.22 19.87
CA LYS A 422 5.87 18.18 20.04
C LYS A 422 5.46 19.58 19.63
N SER A 423 4.77 19.73 18.51
CA SER A 423 4.28 21.01 18.01
C SER A 423 3.30 21.66 19.00
N LEU A 424 2.38 20.85 19.55
CA LEU A 424 1.45 21.34 20.56
C LEU A 424 2.17 21.79 21.84
N ASN A 425 3.14 21.00 22.32
CA ASN A 425 3.91 21.36 23.52
C ASN A 425 4.70 22.68 23.33
N VAL A 426 5.25 22.89 22.14
CA VAL A 426 5.94 24.16 21.82
C VAL A 426 4.94 25.32 21.83
N ASP A 427 3.79 25.15 21.21
CA ASP A 427 2.76 26.17 21.13
C ASP A 427 2.17 26.50 22.52
N VAL A 428 1.97 25.50 23.38
CA VAL A 428 1.50 25.68 24.78
C VAL A 428 2.47 26.50 25.60
N GLU A 429 3.78 26.39 25.36
CA GLU A 429 4.76 27.28 26.02
C GLU A 429 4.66 28.72 25.51
N ASP A 430 4.32 28.91 24.24
CA ASP A 430 4.09 30.23 23.65
C ASP A 430 2.87 30.94 24.25
N TRP A 431 1.80 30.18 24.64
CA TRP A 431 0.61 30.78 25.29
C TRP A 431 0.91 31.44 26.62
N LYS A 432 2.05 31.13 27.24
CA LYS A 432 2.49 31.73 28.53
C LYS A 432 3.30 32.99 28.34
N ARG A 433 3.60 33.41 27.12
CA ARG A 433 4.40 34.59 26.83
C ARG A 433 3.70 35.89 27.23
N ALA A 434 4.49 36.89 27.59
CA ALA A 434 4.02 38.24 27.90
C ALA A 434 3.90 39.13 26.63
N THR A 435 3.63 38.53 25.49
CA THR A 435 3.42 39.20 24.19
C THR A 435 2.14 38.71 23.55
N LYS A 436 1.44 39.57 22.81
CA LYS A 436 0.26 39.14 22.05
C LYS A 436 0.64 38.13 20.94
N PRO A 437 -0.25 37.22 20.60
CA PRO A 437 -0.09 36.37 19.40
C PRO A 437 -0.03 37.24 18.15
N GLU A 438 0.53 36.66 17.09
CA GLU A 438 0.60 37.33 15.78
C GLU A 438 -0.79 37.45 15.13
N VAL A 439 -0.87 38.38 14.17
CA VAL A 439 -2.10 38.65 13.42
C VAL A 439 -1.84 38.32 11.94
N ASN A 440 -2.72 37.56 11.32
CA ASN A 440 -2.62 37.22 9.89
C ASN A 440 -3.18 38.33 9.00
N ASP A 441 -3.09 38.15 7.66
CA ASP A 441 -3.59 39.10 6.64
C ASP A 441 -5.10 39.41 6.79
N ALA A 442 -5.88 38.48 7.35
CA ALA A 442 -7.30 38.68 7.65
C ALA A 442 -7.56 39.35 9.01
N SER A 443 -6.53 39.88 9.65
CA SER A 443 -6.57 40.48 10.99
C SER A 443 -6.97 39.52 12.12
N ASN A 444 -6.88 38.21 11.92
CA ASN A 444 -7.18 37.22 12.93
C ASN A 444 -5.91 36.84 13.73
N TYR A 445 -6.05 36.70 15.04
CA TYR A 445 -4.97 36.13 15.87
C TYR A 445 -4.67 34.70 15.43
N TYR A 446 -3.39 34.32 15.40
CA TYR A 446 -2.95 32.96 15.12
C TYR A 446 -1.66 32.65 15.88
N THR A 447 -1.35 31.37 16.02
CA THR A 447 -0.04 30.86 16.43
C THR A 447 0.53 29.99 15.33
N PRO A 448 1.83 29.71 15.33
CA PRO A 448 2.45 28.84 14.33
C PRO A 448 1.89 27.40 14.28
N LEU A 449 1.08 26.98 15.25
CA LEU A 449 0.58 25.60 15.38
C LEU A 449 -0.08 25.07 14.11
N SER A 450 -0.94 25.87 13.44
CA SER A 450 -1.60 25.42 12.21
C SER A 450 -0.60 25.09 11.10
N VAL A 451 0.45 25.90 10.96
CA VAL A 451 1.54 25.67 10.00
C VAL A 451 2.37 24.45 10.40
N LEU A 452 2.72 24.34 11.68
CA LEU A 452 3.51 23.22 12.22
C LEU A 452 2.79 21.87 12.06
N VAL A 453 1.48 21.84 12.23
CA VAL A 453 0.65 20.63 12.04
C VAL A 453 0.58 20.24 10.56
N LEU A 454 0.42 21.22 9.67
CA LEU A 454 0.21 20.96 8.24
C LEU A 454 1.50 20.74 7.46
N SER A 455 2.62 21.29 7.90
CA SER A 455 3.90 21.19 7.21
C SER A 455 4.32 19.75 6.92
N PRO A 456 4.38 18.82 7.89
CA PRO A 456 4.76 17.44 7.63
C PRO A 456 3.75 16.71 6.73
N ILE A 457 2.48 17.07 6.82
CA ILE A 457 1.43 16.47 5.99
C ILE A 457 1.57 16.93 4.53
N ASN A 458 1.84 18.21 4.31
CA ASN A 458 2.09 18.73 2.96
C ASN A 458 3.35 18.11 2.35
N GLU A 459 4.40 17.88 3.13
CA GLU A 459 5.61 17.19 2.68
C GLU A 459 5.32 15.73 2.31
N LEU A 460 4.58 15.01 3.15
CA LEU A 460 4.26 13.60 2.96
C LEU A 460 3.25 13.35 1.83
N VAL A 461 2.25 14.21 1.71
CA VAL A 461 1.12 14.07 0.78
C VAL A 461 1.34 14.89 -0.49
N GLY A 462 1.89 16.12 -0.38
CA GLY A 462 1.95 17.10 -1.47
C GLY A 462 3.03 16.84 -2.51
N GLU A 463 4.13 16.18 -2.20
CA GLU A 463 5.21 15.91 -3.16
C GLU A 463 4.93 14.75 -4.12
N GLY A 464 3.80 14.07 -4.01
CA GLY A 464 3.32 13.06 -4.97
C GLY A 464 4.21 11.83 -5.19
N LYS A 465 5.52 11.98 -5.03
CA LYS A 465 6.51 10.96 -5.31
C LYS A 465 6.46 9.80 -4.31
N LEU A 466 6.31 10.09 -3.03
CA LEU A 466 6.29 9.09 -1.95
C LEU A 466 5.07 8.18 -2.00
N LEU A 467 3.90 8.74 -2.28
CA LEU A 467 2.64 8.00 -2.32
C LEU A 467 2.55 7.05 -3.53
N HIS A 468 3.23 7.37 -4.64
CA HIS A 468 3.27 6.48 -5.81
C HIS A 468 3.99 5.16 -5.55
N PHE A 469 5.00 5.15 -4.67
CA PHE A 469 5.76 3.94 -4.34
C PHE A 469 5.01 2.97 -3.42
N LEU A 470 4.00 3.46 -2.68
CA LEU A 470 3.26 2.65 -1.73
C LEU A 470 2.25 1.70 -2.40
N GLY A 471 1.80 2.02 -3.61
CA GLY A 471 0.68 1.33 -4.26
C GLY A 471 -0.68 1.77 -3.68
N ASN A 472 -1.75 1.61 -4.46
CA ASN A 472 -3.05 2.22 -4.15
C ASN A 472 -3.63 1.82 -2.80
N ALA A 473 -3.63 0.53 -2.45
CA ALA A 473 -4.23 0.05 -1.20
C ALA A 473 -3.50 0.56 0.07
N VAL A 474 -2.16 0.62 0.02
CA VAL A 474 -1.36 1.12 1.16
C VAL A 474 -1.46 2.63 1.27
N ARG A 475 -1.50 3.34 0.13
CA ARG A 475 -1.75 4.79 0.05
C ARG A 475 -3.10 5.15 0.67
N GLU A 476 -4.16 4.43 0.32
CA GLU A 476 -5.48 4.62 0.92
C GLU A 476 -5.44 4.50 2.43
N ASN A 477 -4.84 3.41 2.92
CA ASN A 477 -4.71 3.17 4.36
C ASN A 477 -3.89 4.27 5.06
N PHE A 478 -2.81 4.73 4.43
CA PHE A 478 -2.00 5.84 4.94
C PHE A 478 -2.82 7.13 5.08
N LEU A 479 -3.58 7.51 4.05
CA LEU A 479 -4.43 8.70 4.11
C LEU A 479 -5.51 8.59 5.19
N VAL A 480 -6.13 7.41 5.35
CA VAL A 480 -7.09 7.15 6.44
C VAL A 480 -6.43 7.32 7.79
N GLN A 481 -5.23 6.78 8.00
CA GLN A 481 -4.50 6.91 9.26
C GLN A 481 -4.09 8.38 9.52
N CYS A 482 -3.69 9.15 8.50
CA CYS A 482 -3.43 10.58 8.66
C CYS A 482 -4.67 11.33 9.16
N VAL A 483 -5.85 11.04 8.59
CA VAL A 483 -7.11 11.64 9.05
C VAL A 483 -7.38 11.26 10.51
N GLN A 484 -7.14 10.01 10.89
CA GLN A 484 -7.33 9.52 12.26
C GLN A 484 -6.37 10.20 13.26
N GLU A 485 -5.09 10.38 12.90
CA GLU A 485 -4.12 11.05 13.77
C GLU A 485 -4.47 12.54 13.97
N ILE A 486 -4.86 13.24 12.91
CA ILE A 486 -5.29 14.65 13.02
C ILE A 486 -6.61 14.77 13.78
N SER A 487 -7.51 13.80 13.65
CA SER A 487 -8.74 13.72 14.44
C SER A 487 -8.42 13.50 15.93
N ALA A 488 -7.53 12.54 16.25
CA ALA A 488 -7.11 12.28 17.62
C ALA A 488 -6.41 13.49 18.26
N PHE A 489 -5.61 14.23 17.51
CA PHE A 489 -4.94 15.44 17.95
C PHE A 489 -5.91 16.50 18.47
N SER A 490 -7.14 16.58 17.96
CA SER A 490 -8.16 17.51 18.44
C SER A 490 -8.49 17.31 19.92
N ALA A 491 -8.47 16.06 20.40
CA ALA A 491 -8.72 15.73 21.80
C ALA A 491 -7.56 16.17 22.72
N ASP A 492 -6.33 15.96 22.27
CA ASP A 492 -5.14 16.44 22.98
C ASP A 492 -5.13 17.97 23.04
N TYR A 493 -5.51 18.61 21.95
CA TYR A 493 -5.62 20.06 21.86
C TYR A 493 -6.65 20.62 22.86
N ILE A 494 -7.84 20.04 22.91
CA ILE A 494 -8.88 20.39 23.92
C ILE A 494 -8.34 20.20 25.35
N SER A 495 -7.60 19.12 25.58
CA SER A 495 -7.02 18.84 26.90
C SER A 495 -6.07 19.95 27.34
N GLU A 496 -5.18 20.40 26.44
CA GLU A 496 -4.23 21.47 26.75
C GLU A 496 -4.95 22.82 26.93
N ILE A 497 -5.96 23.14 26.13
CA ILE A 497 -6.78 24.34 26.30
C ILE A 497 -7.46 24.34 27.69
N ARG A 498 -7.97 23.19 28.13
CA ARG A 498 -8.58 23.06 29.47
C ARG A 498 -7.54 23.24 30.59
N LYS A 499 -6.33 22.72 30.43
CA LYS A 499 -5.23 22.94 31.39
C LYS A 499 -4.86 24.40 31.45
N TYR A 500 -4.73 25.06 30.31
CA TYR A 500 -4.43 26.49 30.21
C TYR A 500 -5.53 27.35 30.88
N ARG A 501 -6.80 27.03 30.62
CA ARG A 501 -7.94 27.66 31.31
C ARG A 501 -7.82 27.49 32.82
N ASN A 502 -7.58 26.27 33.31
CA ASN A 502 -7.50 26.04 34.77
C ASN A 502 -6.32 26.78 35.40
N ALA A 503 -5.18 26.83 34.71
CA ALA A 503 -4.04 27.63 35.18
C ALA A 503 -4.37 29.12 35.22
N TYR A 504 -5.06 29.66 34.23
CA TYR A 504 -5.51 31.06 34.20
C TYR A 504 -6.50 31.36 35.34
N LEU A 505 -7.46 30.48 35.61
CA LEU A 505 -8.43 30.66 36.72
C LEU A 505 -7.73 30.64 38.10
N GLN A 506 -6.63 29.91 38.25
CA GLN A 506 -5.83 29.92 39.49
C GLN A 506 -5.00 31.20 39.67
N ASN A 507 -4.40 31.70 38.60
CA ASN A 507 -3.57 32.91 38.65
C ASN A 507 -3.66 33.71 37.35
N ARG A 508 -4.64 34.60 37.26
CA ARG A 508 -4.91 35.44 36.07
C ARG A 508 -3.72 36.34 35.70
N ALA A 509 -2.98 36.83 36.69
CA ALA A 509 -1.87 37.78 36.48
C ALA A 509 -0.69 37.16 35.71
N SER A 510 -0.55 35.85 35.74
CA SER A 510 0.50 35.14 35.01
C SER A 510 0.21 35.01 33.50
N PHE A 511 -0.98 35.34 33.05
CA PHE A 511 -1.41 35.15 31.68
C PHE A 511 -2.08 36.43 31.13
N PRO A 512 -1.31 37.49 30.85
CA PRO A 512 -1.87 38.80 30.49
C PRO A 512 -2.62 38.77 29.15
N PHE A 513 -2.28 37.88 28.23
CA PHE A 513 -2.88 37.76 26.90
C PHE A 513 -3.66 36.46 26.72
N TYR A 514 -4.30 36.02 27.79
CA TYR A 514 -5.06 34.74 27.77
C TYR A 514 -6.14 34.72 26.70
N CYS A 515 -6.97 35.77 26.60
CA CYS A 515 -8.05 35.83 25.60
C CYS A 515 -7.55 35.81 24.17
N GLU A 516 -6.48 36.52 23.90
CA GLU A 516 -5.84 36.59 22.59
C GLU A 516 -5.31 35.23 22.16
N TYR A 517 -4.63 34.47 23.03
CA TYR A 517 -4.17 33.13 22.74
C TYR A 517 -5.31 32.13 22.60
N ILE A 518 -6.37 32.25 23.40
CA ILE A 518 -7.55 31.38 23.23
C ILE A 518 -8.25 31.66 21.88
N LEU A 519 -8.33 32.92 21.45
CA LEU A 519 -8.86 33.26 20.12
C LEU A 519 -7.94 32.74 19.00
N ALA A 520 -6.64 32.89 19.16
CA ALA A 520 -5.67 32.31 18.20
C ALA A 520 -5.87 30.80 18.05
N ASN A 521 -6.08 30.08 19.16
CA ASN A 521 -6.35 28.65 19.15
C ASN A 521 -7.67 28.29 18.46
N ALA A 522 -8.71 29.11 18.62
CA ALA A 522 -9.96 28.94 17.89
C ALA A 522 -9.78 29.12 16.39
N ASN A 523 -9.04 30.16 15.98
CA ASN A 523 -8.73 30.43 14.58
C ASN A 523 -7.86 29.32 13.97
N ASN A 524 -6.83 28.87 14.71
CA ASN A 524 -5.98 27.76 14.29
C ASN A 524 -6.77 26.48 14.08
N SER A 525 -7.75 26.17 14.94
CA SER A 525 -8.56 24.96 14.81
C SER A 525 -9.34 24.95 13.47
N LEU A 526 -9.89 26.08 13.08
CA LEU A 526 -10.55 26.22 11.77
C LEU A 526 -9.55 26.07 10.61
N SER A 527 -8.41 26.76 10.72
CA SER A 527 -7.35 26.69 9.69
C SER A 527 -6.83 25.27 9.50
N ILE A 528 -6.59 24.52 10.58
CA ILE A 528 -6.16 23.13 10.52
C ILE A 528 -7.21 22.27 9.80
N ALA A 529 -8.48 22.37 10.20
CA ALA A 529 -9.54 21.57 9.63
C ALA A 529 -9.78 21.85 8.14
N GLU A 530 -9.77 23.11 7.74
CA GLU A 530 -10.00 23.52 6.35
C GLU A 530 -8.80 23.17 5.46
N SER A 531 -7.59 23.53 5.88
CA SER A 531 -6.38 23.32 5.09
C SER A 531 -6.05 21.82 4.97
N PHE A 532 -6.18 21.04 6.06
CA PHE A 532 -6.02 19.60 6.01
C PHE A 532 -7.03 18.95 5.07
N SER A 533 -8.31 19.34 5.20
CA SER A 533 -9.35 18.83 4.30
C SER A 533 -9.08 19.18 2.83
N ALA A 534 -8.55 20.37 2.54
CA ALA A 534 -8.18 20.78 1.19
C ALA A 534 -7.03 19.94 0.63
N VAL A 535 -6.00 19.65 1.45
CA VAL A 535 -4.87 18.80 1.05
C VAL A 535 -5.35 17.39 0.72
N ILE A 536 -6.15 16.77 1.60
CA ILE A 536 -6.66 15.42 1.37
C ILE A 536 -7.60 15.37 0.16
N ASN A 537 -8.52 16.34 0.03
CA ASN A 537 -9.45 16.38 -1.11
C ASN A 537 -8.72 16.48 -2.45
N ARG A 538 -7.64 17.26 -2.54
CA ARG A 538 -6.81 17.37 -3.75
C ARG A 538 -6.19 16.03 -4.14
N GLU A 539 -5.74 15.24 -3.15
CA GLU A 539 -5.14 13.93 -3.39
C GLU A 539 -6.14 12.85 -3.82
N VAL A 540 -7.38 12.96 -3.34
CA VAL A 540 -8.43 11.97 -3.66
C VAL A 540 -9.36 12.40 -4.79
N GLU A 541 -9.13 13.54 -5.40
CA GLU A 541 -10.00 14.11 -6.44
C GLU A 541 -10.18 13.16 -7.63
N ARG A 542 -9.16 12.38 -7.96
CA ARG A 542 -9.16 11.43 -9.07
C ARG A 542 -9.72 10.04 -8.71
N ASP A 543 -9.96 9.78 -7.42
CA ASP A 543 -10.42 8.49 -6.92
C ASP A 543 -11.78 8.62 -6.23
N ALA A 544 -12.85 8.34 -6.97
CA ALA A 544 -14.22 8.48 -6.48
C ALA A 544 -14.55 7.54 -5.30
N GLN A 545 -13.96 6.33 -5.26
CA GLN A 545 -14.21 5.38 -4.17
C GLN A 545 -13.53 5.84 -2.88
N LEU A 546 -12.27 6.25 -2.97
CA LEU A 546 -11.52 6.75 -1.83
C LEU A 546 -12.13 8.05 -1.30
N LYS A 547 -12.56 8.95 -2.19
CA LYS A 547 -13.29 10.17 -1.84
C LYS A 547 -14.57 9.85 -1.05
N GLY A 548 -15.36 8.86 -1.50
CA GLY A 548 -16.58 8.43 -0.80
C GLY A 548 -16.30 7.88 0.60
N ARG A 549 -15.16 7.24 0.82
CA ARG A 549 -14.76 6.70 2.13
C ARG A 549 -14.19 7.76 3.08
N LEU A 550 -13.42 8.71 2.57
CA LEU A 550 -12.76 9.74 3.38
C LEU A 550 -13.65 10.95 3.68
N LEU A 551 -14.59 11.30 2.80
CA LEU A 551 -15.47 12.46 2.99
C LEU A 551 -16.24 12.44 4.33
N PRO A 552 -16.84 11.32 4.77
CA PRO A 552 -17.49 11.26 6.09
C PRO A 552 -16.50 11.50 7.24
N GLN A 553 -15.27 10.98 7.12
CA GLN A 553 -14.23 11.16 8.15
C GLN A 553 -13.73 12.60 8.21
N LEU A 554 -13.58 13.26 7.07
CA LEU A 554 -13.23 14.68 6.99
C LEU A 554 -14.33 15.58 7.54
N ASN A 555 -15.61 15.24 7.30
CA ASN A 555 -16.72 15.96 7.90
C ASN A 555 -16.75 15.80 9.42
N ARG A 556 -16.49 14.59 9.91
CA ARG A 556 -16.35 14.33 11.35
C ARG A 556 -15.18 15.13 11.94
N LEU A 557 -14.02 15.13 11.29
CA LEU A 557 -12.86 15.90 11.70
C LEU A 557 -13.19 17.40 11.81
N LYS A 558 -13.90 17.96 10.81
CA LYS A 558 -14.38 19.35 10.88
C LYS A 558 -15.23 19.61 12.12
N THR A 559 -16.17 18.71 12.44
CA THR A 559 -17.00 18.81 13.64
C THR A 559 -16.17 18.73 14.92
N GLU A 560 -15.14 17.89 14.96
CA GLU A 560 -14.23 17.77 16.10
C GLU A 560 -13.45 19.08 16.33
N TYR A 561 -12.91 19.69 15.27
CA TYR A 561 -12.23 20.97 15.37
C TYR A 561 -13.17 22.15 15.64
N GLU A 562 -14.43 22.10 15.16
CA GLU A 562 -15.46 23.04 15.57
C GLU A 562 -15.76 22.92 17.08
N SER A 563 -15.66 21.72 17.63
CA SER A 563 -15.76 21.51 19.09
C SER A 563 -14.57 22.15 19.82
N VAL A 564 -13.33 22.07 19.28
CA VAL A 564 -12.18 22.79 19.83
C VAL A 564 -12.43 24.29 19.88
N ALA A 565 -12.86 24.87 18.76
CA ALA A 565 -13.17 26.30 18.69
C ALA A 565 -14.30 26.69 19.63
N SER A 566 -15.34 25.85 19.75
CA SER A 566 -16.44 26.05 20.68
C SER A 566 -15.97 26.08 22.13
N GLN A 567 -15.05 25.18 22.50
CA GLN A 567 -14.42 25.16 23.81
C GLN A 567 -13.62 26.44 24.07
N CYS A 568 -12.87 26.94 23.06
CA CYS A 568 -12.18 28.22 23.13
C CYS A 568 -13.15 29.39 23.35
N MET A 569 -14.25 29.41 22.59
CA MET A 569 -15.27 30.46 22.73
C MET A 569 -15.92 30.45 24.11
N MET A 570 -16.16 29.27 24.69
CA MET A 570 -16.64 29.14 26.06
C MET A 570 -15.65 29.72 27.07
N CYS A 571 -14.34 29.50 26.88
CA CYS A 571 -13.30 30.04 27.73
C CYS A 571 -13.23 31.58 27.69
N VAL A 572 -13.36 32.16 26.49
CA VAL A 572 -13.43 33.61 26.29
C VAL A 572 -14.65 34.19 26.96
N GLU A 573 -15.84 33.60 26.70
CA GLU A 573 -17.09 34.02 27.31
C GLU A 573 -17.00 33.98 28.85
N GLU A 574 -16.47 32.87 29.41
CA GLU A 574 -16.26 32.76 30.86
C GLU A 574 -15.39 33.87 31.40
N THR A 575 -14.31 34.20 30.72
CA THR A 575 -13.38 35.29 31.15
C THR A 575 -14.08 36.64 31.17
N ILE A 576 -14.84 36.96 30.15
CA ILE A 576 -15.63 38.22 30.07
C ILE A 576 -16.62 38.26 31.23
N PHE A 577 -17.30 37.15 31.51
CA PHE A 577 -18.27 37.12 32.61
C PHE A 577 -17.65 37.09 34.02
N LEU A 578 -16.39 36.65 34.17
CA LEU A 578 -15.66 36.83 35.43
C LEU A 578 -15.49 38.31 35.81
N ASP A 579 -15.39 39.21 34.83
CA ASP A 579 -15.26 40.65 35.06
C ASP A 579 -16.63 41.33 35.05
N LEU A 580 -17.53 41.01 34.13
CA LEU A 580 -18.89 41.56 34.10
C LEU A 580 -19.69 41.22 35.35
N ASN A 581 -19.53 40.02 35.92
CA ASN A 581 -20.23 39.60 37.14
C ASN A 581 -19.80 40.42 38.36
N LYS A 582 -18.55 40.93 38.41
CA LYS A 582 -18.12 41.82 39.44
C LYS A 582 -18.87 43.16 39.42
N VAL A 583 -19.13 43.64 38.18
CA VAL A 583 -19.90 44.88 37.97
C VAL A 583 -21.39 44.62 38.25
N LEU A 584 -21.93 43.51 37.77
CA LEU A 584 -23.34 43.11 38.04
C LEU A 584 -23.56 42.86 39.53
N ALA A 585 -22.56 42.40 40.27
CA ALA A 585 -22.64 42.24 41.70
C ALA A 585 -22.89 43.57 42.47
N ALA A 586 -22.61 44.71 41.91
CA ALA A 586 -22.91 46.01 42.49
C ALA A 586 -24.39 46.41 42.32
N VAL A 587 -25.10 45.87 41.30
CA VAL A 587 -26.50 46.21 41.00
C VAL A 587 -27.40 45.88 42.20
N LEU A 588 -28.36 46.77 42.52
CA LEU A 588 -29.23 46.68 43.67
C LEU A 588 -28.53 46.69 45.05
N THR A 589 -27.35 47.31 45.15
CA THR A 589 -26.70 47.61 46.42
C THR A 589 -26.99 49.10 46.83
N ARG A 590 -26.73 49.47 48.05
CA ARG A 590 -26.90 50.89 48.50
C ARG A 590 -25.96 51.84 47.76
N GLU A 591 -24.76 51.39 47.44
CA GLU A 591 -23.80 52.15 46.67
C GLU A 591 -24.28 52.37 45.22
N TRP A 592 -24.91 51.39 44.61
CA TRP A 592 -25.55 51.46 43.29
C TRP A 592 -26.63 52.52 43.22
N LEU A 593 -27.39 52.77 44.30
CA LEU A 593 -28.40 53.82 44.35
C LEU A 593 -27.82 55.23 44.25
N SER A 594 -26.54 55.42 44.54
CA SER A 594 -25.86 56.71 44.45
C SER A 594 -26.02 57.36 43.06
N PRO A 595 -26.16 58.70 42.95
CA PRO A 595 -26.10 59.36 41.66
C PRO A 595 -24.77 59.22 40.91
N ALA A 596 -23.68 58.87 41.64
CA ALA A 596 -22.33 58.68 41.08
C ALA A 596 -22.09 57.28 40.56
N ASP A 597 -23.09 56.42 40.52
CA ASP A 597 -22.98 55.06 39.99
C ASP A 597 -22.76 55.03 38.48
N LEU A 598 -21.70 54.32 38.07
CA LEU A 598 -21.27 54.14 36.68
C LEU A 598 -21.44 52.70 36.18
N THR A 599 -22.27 51.89 36.86
CA THR A 599 -22.49 50.48 36.47
C THR A 599 -22.78 50.24 34.98
N PRO A 600 -23.72 50.97 34.33
CA PRO A 600 -23.96 50.77 32.91
C PRO A 600 -22.75 51.09 32.04
N GLN A 601 -22.01 52.16 32.36
CA GLN A 601 -20.79 52.57 31.66
C GLN A 601 -19.66 51.57 31.86
N CYS A 602 -19.53 51.00 33.06
CA CYS A 602 -18.55 49.94 33.36
C CYS A 602 -18.89 48.66 32.59
N LEU A 603 -20.16 48.28 32.48
CA LEU A 603 -20.56 47.11 31.70
C LEU A 603 -20.21 47.28 30.21
N THR A 604 -20.59 48.43 29.63
CA THR A 604 -20.33 48.70 28.22
C THR A 604 -18.88 48.95 27.93
N GLY A 605 -18.12 49.63 28.81
CA GLY A 605 -16.68 49.81 28.69
C GLY A 605 -15.95 48.47 28.69
N THR A 606 -16.28 47.59 29.64
CA THR A 606 -15.70 46.25 29.68
C THR A 606 -15.99 45.47 28.39
N LEU A 607 -17.19 45.57 27.84
CA LEU A 607 -17.52 44.90 26.56
C LEU A 607 -16.74 45.51 25.40
N LEU A 608 -16.53 46.82 25.35
CA LEU A 608 -15.73 47.45 24.30
C LEU A 608 -14.27 47.05 24.39
N ASP A 609 -13.69 47.03 25.58
CA ASP A 609 -12.31 46.59 25.82
C ASP A 609 -12.10 45.16 25.31
N TYR A 610 -13.03 44.25 25.63
CA TYR A 610 -12.97 42.89 25.11
C TYR A 610 -13.24 42.85 23.60
N ASN A 611 -14.09 43.70 23.04
CA ASN A 611 -14.37 43.73 21.62
C ASN A 611 -13.12 44.07 20.79
N GLU A 612 -12.21 44.91 21.29
CA GLU A 612 -10.91 45.17 20.65
C GLU A 612 -10.10 43.87 20.43
N THR A 613 -10.27 42.91 21.33
CA THR A 613 -9.65 41.59 21.19
C THR A 613 -10.50 40.65 20.33
N LEU A 614 -11.84 40.69 20.47
CA LEU A 614 -12.77 39.80 19.79
C LEU A 614 -12.82 39.98 18.26
N ILE A 615 -12.57 41.21 17.78
CA ILE A 615 -12.50 41.49 16.33
C ILE A 615 -11.41 40.69 15.59
N HIS A 616 -10.43 40.18 16.32
CA HIS A 616 -9.37 39.33 15.80
C HIS A 616 -9.74 37.83 15.80
N ALA A 617 -10.99 37.49 16.16
CA ALA A 617 -11.53 36.17 15.92
C ALA A 617 -11.97 36.01 14.45
N ASN A 618 -11.97 34.79 13.96
CA ASN A 618 -12.58 34.53 12.64
C ASN A 618 -14.03 35.01 12.60
N GLU A 619 -14.44 35.60 11.48
CA GLU A 619 -15.76 36.21 11.30
C GLU A 619 -16.92 35.27 11.70
N LYS A 620 -16.81 33.97 11.41
CA LYS A 620 -17.79 32.95 11.82
C LYS A 620 -17.93 32.90 13.33
N TYR A 621 -16.84 32.96 14.06
CA TYR A 621 -16.83 32.89 15.52
C TYR A 621 -17.27 34.20 16.16
N TYR A 622 -16.81 35.32 15.63
CA TYR A 622 -17.23 36.65 16.08
C TYR A 622 -18.77 36.80 15.99
N LYS A 623 -19.34 36.48 14.81
CA LYS A 623 -20.80 36.56 14.58
C LYS A 623 -21.64 35.63 15.48
N THR A 624 -21.05 34.57 16.00
CA THR A 624 -21.74 33.65 16.93
C THR A 624 -21.52 34.01 18.38
N LEU A 625 -20.32 34.51 18.73
CA LEU A 625 -19.94 34.79 20.10
C LEU A 625 -20.58 36.07 20.64
N LEU A 626 -20.60 37.14 19.86
CA LEU A 626 -21.16 38.42 20.26
C LEU A 626 -22.63 38.34 20.68
N PRO A 627 -23.55 37.73 19.88
CA PRO A 627 -24.92 37.50 20.31
C PRO A 627 -25.07 36.67 21.58
N ARG A 628 -24.18 35.68 21.77
CA ARG A 628 -24.17 34.83 22.98
C ARG A 628 -23.79 35.66 24.21
N ILE A 629 -22.74 36.48 24.10
CA ILE A 629 -22.31 37.37 25.18
C ILE A 629 -23.44 38.33 25.54
N ALA A 630 -24.04 39.00 24.55
CA ALA A 630 -25.16 39.91 24.78
C ALA A 630 -26.35 39.21 25.45
N THR A 631 -26.74 38.02 24.97
CA THR A 631 -27.83 37.24 25.56
C THR A 631 -27.52 36.84 27.00
N ARG A 632 -26.31 36.36 27.26
CA ARG A 632 -25.89 35.94 28.60
C ARG A 632 -25.82 37.13 29.55
N LEU A 633 -25.34 38.28 29.10
CA LEU A 633 -25.34 39.50 29.93
C LEU A 633 -26.73 39.86 30.35
N LEU A 634 -27.73 39.77 29.44
CA LEU A 634 -29.15 39.99 29.78
C LEU A 634 -29.64 38.98 30.82
N VAL A 635 -29.34 37.70 30.63
CA VAL A 635 -29.73 36.62 31.53
C VAL A 635 -29.12 36.83 32.92
N GLU A 636 -27.85 37.11 33.06
CA GLU A 636 -27.18 37.36 34.33
C GLU A 636 -27.71 38.66 34.99
N HIS A 637 -28.01 39.69 34.20
CA HIS A 637 -28.59 40.92 34.73
C HIS A 637 -30.00 40.66 35.31
N LEU A 638 -30.86 39.95 34.53
CA LEU A 638 -32.19 39.54 34.99
C LEU A 638 -32.09 38.67 36.25
N LYS A 639 -31.14 37.76 36.32
CA LYS A 639 -30.90 36.89 37.45
C LYS A 639 -30.57 37.73 38.71
N VAL A 640 -29.76 38.74 38.60
CA VAL A 640 -29.46 39.67 39.73
C VAL A 640 -30.75 40.38 40.18
N LEU A 641 -31.58 40.87 39.22
CA LEU A 641 -32.84 41.54 39.54
C LEU A 641 -33.87 40.60 40.24
N LEU A 642 -33.89 39.30 39.86
CA LEU A 642 -34.82 38.33 40.40
C LEU A 642 -34.41 37.69 41.72
N THR A 643 -33.09 37.69 42.03
CA THR A 643 -32.59 36.96 43.22
C THR A 643 -32.28 37.87 44.41
N ARG A 644 -32.10 39.17 44.18
CA ARG A 644 -31.80 40.12 45.25
C ARG A 644 -33.10 40.66 45.90
N THR A 645 -33.17 40.57 47.21
CA THR A 645 -34.23 41.16 48.01
C THR A 645 -33.62 42.35 48.84
N LEU A 646 -33.89 43.56 48.40
CA LEU A 646 -33.58 44.79 49.15
C LEU A 646 -34.88 45.38 49.63
N HIS A 647 -34.89 45.83 50.88
CA HIS A 647 -35.98 46.67 51.42
C HIS A 647 -35.69 48.11 51.07
N PHE A 648 -36.37 48.63 50.10
CA PHE A 648 -36.32 50.04 49.69
C PHE A 648 -37.32 50.88 50.50
N SER A 649 -36.92 52.12 50.85
CA SER A 649 -37.88 53.16 51.12
C SER A 649 -38.62 53.56 49.83
N ASP A 650 -39.78 54.22 49.88
CA ASP A 650 -40.53 54.64 48.67
C ASP A 650 -39.73 55.48 47.69
N PHE A 651 -38.87 56.33 48.21
CA PHE A 651 -38.00 57.14 47.40
C PHE A 651 -36.87 56.30 46.74
N GLU A 652 -36.24 55.39 47.47
CA GLU A 652 -35.21 54.52 46.95
C GLU A 652 -35.79 53.54 45.92
N ARG A 653 -37.02 53.05 46.09
CA ARG A 653 -37.71 52.18 45.16
C ARG A 653 -37.92 52.86 43.81
N ARG A 654 -38.46 54.11 43.80
CA ARG A 654 -38.66 54.88 42.59
C ARG A 654 -37.32 55.21 41.90
N THR A 655 -36.30 55.60 42.65
CA THR A 655 -34.95 55.86 42.15
C THR A 655 -34.33 54.62 41.52
N ALA A 656 -34.48 53.45 42.18
CA ALA A 656 -34.03 52.16 41.63
C ALA A 656 -34.74 51.80 40.32
N GLY A 657 -36.06 51.96 40.28
CA GLY A 657 -36.85 51.73 39.07
C GLY A 657 -36.41 52.65 37.88
N GLU A 658 -36.25 53.94 38.12
CA GLU A 658 -35.75 54.86 37.09
C GLU A 658 -34.34 54.51 36.61
N LYS A 659 -33.43 54.09 37.49
CA LYS A 659 -32.10 53.59 37.10
C LYS A 659 -32.17 52.34 36.24
N ILE A 660 -32.99 51.37 36.61
CA ILE A 660 -33.16 50.14 35.84
C ILE A 660 -33.71 50.44 34.44
N VAL A 661 -34.75 51.31 34.36
CA VAL A 661 -35.29 51.77 33.04
C VAL A 661 -34.24 52.48 32.19
N ASN A 662 -33.47 53.37 32.82
CA ASN A 662 -32.39 54.09 32.11
C ASN A 662 -31.24 53.15 31.70
N THR A 663 -30.88 52.17 32.54
CA THR A 663 -29.91 51.12 32.18
C THR A 663 -30.40 50.31 30.99
N SER A 664 -31.67 49.90 30.97
CA SER A 664 -32.24 49.17 29.84
C SER A 664 -32.14 50.00 28.55
N LYS A 665 -32.54 51.28 28.56
CA LYS A 665 -32.46 52.15 27.38
C LYS A 665 -31.01 52.36 26.93
N PHE A 666 -30.08 52.55 27.87
CA PHE A 666 -28.67 52.69 27.60
C PHE A 666 -28.04 51.45 26.96
N LEU A 667 -28.35 50.27 27.48
CA LEU A 667 -27.88 49.01 26.90
C LEU A 667 -28.48 48.74 25.53
N VAL A 668 -29.76 49.06 25.31
CA VAL A 668 -30.37 48.92 23.96
C VAL A 668 -29.65 49.82 22.96
N SER A 669 -29.48 51.15 23.27
CA SER A 669 -28.75 52.06 22.38
C SER A 669 -27.31 51.60 22.13
N PHE A 670 -26.62 51.11 23.17
CA PHE A 670 -25.28 50.56 23.05
C PHE A 670 -25.21 49.38 22.05
N PHE A 671 -26.12 48.40 22.15
CA PHE A 671 -26.17 47.27 21.26
C PHE A 671 -26.73 47.57 19.86
N GLU A 672 -27.42 48.70 19.66
CA GLU A 672 -27.82 49.16 18.36
C GLU A 672 -26.74 49.97 17.63
N GLU A 673 -25.98 50.79 18.37
CA GLU A 673 -25.07 51.79 17.78
C GLU A 673 -23.60 51.41 17.86
N GLN A 674 -23.13 50.90 18.98
CA GLN A 674 -21.69 50.66 19.22
C GLN A 674 -21.25 49.21 19.03
N LEU A 675 -22.11 48.25 19.40
CA LEU A 675 -21.82 46.84 19.30
C LEU A 675 -23.02 46.06 18.71
N PRO A 676 -23.27 46.22 17.41
CA PRO A 676 -24.52 45.79 16.78
C PRO A 676 -24.79 44.29 16.91
N VAL A 677 -25.89 43.91 17.52
CA VAL A 677 -26.43 42.55 17.59
C VAL A 677 -27.78 42.46 16.89
N SER A 678 -28.40 41.29 16.85
CA SER A 678 -29.72 41.14 16.21
C SER A 678 -30.80 42.00 16.93
N LYS A 679 -31.76 42.51 16.15
CA LYS A 679 -32.88 43.29 16.70
C LYS A 679 -33.64 42.56 17.80
N GLU A 680 -33.76 41.23 17.67
CA GLU A 680 -34.42 40.38 18.66
C GLU A 680 -33.73 40.45 20.01
N ILE A 681 -32.38 40.47 20.06
CA ILE A 681 -31.60 40.58 21.27
C ILE A 681 -31.75 41.99 21.86
N CYS A 682 -31.70 43.04 21.04
CA CYS A 682 -31.91 44.40 21.49
C CYS A 682 -33.32 44.58 22.10
N GLU A 683 -34.35 43.98 21.50
CA GLU A 683 -35.71 43.99 22.06
C GLU A 683 -35.82 43.21 23.37
N ALA A 684 -35.04 42.12 23.52
CA ALA A 684 -34.98 41.35 24.75
C ALA A 684 -34.50 42.17 25.96
N TYR A 685 -33.58 43.13 25.74
CA TYR A 685 -33.13 44.02 26.80
C TYR A 685 -34.18 44.93 27.40
N LYS A 686 -35.32 45.12 26.66
CA LYS A 686 -36.53 45.83 27.21
C LYS A 686 -37.14 45.11 28.43
N ALA A 687 -36.85 43.84 28.62
CA ALA A 687 -37.27 43.11 29.81
C ALA A 687 -36.73 43.77 31.12
N ILE A 688 -35.47 44.24 31.09
CA ILE A 688 -34.90 44.96 32.23
C ILE A 688 -35.74 46.24 32.52
N GLY A 689 -36.08 47.01 31.49
CA GLY A 689 -36.88 48.21 31.60
C GLY A 689 -38.30 47.98 32.11
N LEU A 690 -38.93 46.90 31.64
CA LEU A 690 -40.26 46.53 32.12
C LEU A 690 -40.23 46.18 33.62
N ILE A 691 -39.20 45.44 34.10
CA ILE A 691 -39.00 45.18 35.53
C ILE A 691 -38.86 46.49 36.31
N GLY A 692 -38.10 47.45 35.75
CA GLY A 692 -37.97 48.79 36.36
C GLY A 692 -39.29 49.53 36.51
N GLN A 693 -40.23 49.38 35.58
CA GLN A 693 -41.57 49.98 35.65
C GLN A 693 -42.37 49.48 36.86
N PHE A 694 -42.25 48.20 37.24
CA PHE A 694 -42.90 47.69 38.44
C PHE A 694 -42.43 48.44 39.70
N LEU A 695 -41.20 48.94 39.74
CA LEU A 695 -40.68 49.70 40.88
C LEU A 695 -41.15 51.16 40.84
N ILE A 696 -41.41 51.73 39.67
CA ILE A 696 -41.83 53.14 39.52
C ILE A 696 -43.32 53.32 39.80
N THR A 697 -44.14 52.30 39.41
CA THR A 697 -45.59 52.36 39.55
C THR A 697 -45.98 52.41 41.05
N ASP A 698 -46.60 53.51 41.49
CA ASP A 698 -47.02 53.71 42.88
C ASP A 698 -48.36 53.06 43.15
N ASP A 699 -49.29 53.09 42.22
CA ASP A 699 -50.63 52.54 42.38
C ASP A 699 -50.63 50.99 42.14
N HIS A 700 -50.88 50.23 43.22
CA HIS A 700 -50.97 48.75 43.15
C HIS A 700 -52.03 48.26 42.16
N SER A 701 -53.10 49.07 41.92
CA SER A 701 -54.10 48.70 40.91
C SER A 701 -53.59 48.68 39.47
N MET A 702 -52.53 49.46 39.20
CA MET A 702 -51.90 49.52 37.89
C MET A 702 -50.88 48.40 37.66
N LEU A 703 -50.40 47.75 38.70
CA LEU A 703 -49.43 46.64 38.62
C LEU A 703 -49.93 45.45 37.76
N SER A 704 -51.25 45.25 37.76
CA SER A 704 -51.88 44.25 36.88
C SER A 704 -51.61 44.54 35.40
N LEU A 705 -51.56 45.82 35.01
CA LEU A 705 -51.25 46.24 33.63
C LEU A 705 -49.76 45.99 33.33
N ASP A 706 -48.87 46.26 34.27
CA ASP A 706 -47.45 46.01 34.14
C ASP A 706 -47.17 44.51 34.00
N VAL A 707 -47.85 43.66 34.79
CA VAL A 707 -47.79 42.19 34.60
C VAL A 707 -48.25 41.76 33.21
N MET A 708 -49.40 42.30 32.73
CA MET A 708 -49.91 42.01 31.37
C MET A 708 -48.93 42.46 30.30
N ASN A 709 -48.29 43.61 30.41
CA ASN A 709 -47.32 44.13 29.48
C ASN A 709 -46.05 43.25 29.42
N LEU A 710 -45.56 42.81 30.59
CA LEU A 710 -44.42 41.90 30.69
C LEU A 710 -44.74 40.56 30.03
N GLN A 711 -45.87 39.94 30.38
CA GLN A 711 -46.28 38.64 29.83
C GLN A 711 -46.58 38.73 28.32
N ARG A 712 -47.11 39.81 27.83
CA ARG A 712 -47.33 40.01 26.40
C ARG A 712 -46.02 40.06 25.63
N SER A 713 -45.01 40.73 26.21
CA SER A 713 -43.69 40.86 25.59
C SER A 713 -42.83 39.62 25.78
N PHE A 714 -42.96 38.95 26.93
CA PHE A 714 -42.19 37.78 27.33
C PHE A 714 -43.12 36.66 27.89
N PRO A 715 -43.76 35.87 27.04
CA PRO A 715 -44.73 34.84 27.43
C PRO A 715 -44.16 33.70 28.25
N ASP A 716 -42.80 33.59 28.33
CA ASP A 716 -42.04 32.58 29.04
C ASP A 716 -41.78 32.91 30.52
N VAL A 717 -42.25 34.06 30.99
CA VAL A 717 -42.14 34.46 32.41
C VAL A 717 -42.99 33.52 33.27
N ARG A 718 -42.37 32.92 34.29
CA ARG A 718 -42.98 32.01 35.24
C ARG A 718 -43.58 32.76 36.42
N THR A 719 -44.57 32.14 37.07
CA THR A 719 -45.25 32.67 38.24
C THR A 719 -44.27 33.01 39.36
N GLU A 720 -43.25 32.15 39.58
CA GLU A 720 -42.21 32.39 40.61
C GLU A 720 -41.36 33.63 40.30
N GLN A 721 -41.07 33.87 39.00
CA GLN A 721 -40.31 35.01 38.56
C GLN A 721 -41.12 36.31 38.69
N LEU A 722 -42.42 36.28 38.32
CA LEU A 722 -43.34 37.38 38.55
C LEU A 722 -43.44 37.69 40.04
N TYR A 723 -43.58 36.68 40.87
CA TYR A 723 -43.58 36.84 42.31
C TYR A 723 -42.31 37.52 42.81
N ALA A 724 -41.12 37.09 42.34
CA ALA A 724 -39.83 37.70 42.68
C ALA A 724 -39.78 39.19 42.28
N ILE A 725 -40.28 39.55 41.07
CA ILE A 725 -40.34 40.91 40.57
C ILE A 725 -41.23 41.77 41.49
N LEU A 726 -42.41 41.25 41.86
CA LEU A 726 -43.33 41.98 42.75
C LEU A 726 -42.76 42.15 44.14
N MET A 727 -42.09 41.13 44.68
CA MET A 727 -41.41 41.20 45.96
C MET A 727 -40.20 42.13 45.98
N LEU A 728 -39.57 42.40 44.84
CA LEU A 728 -38.45 43.36 44.74
C LEU A 728 -38.87 44.78 45.14
N ARG A 729 -40.15 45.11 45.02
CA ARG A 729 -40.69 46.43 45.44
C ARG A 729 -40.50 46.74 46.92
N GLY A 730 -40.68 45.71 47.78
CA GLY A 730 -40.60 45.85 49.23
C GLY A 730 -41.81 46.44 49.95
N ASP A 731 -42.74 47.07 49.19
CA ASP A 731 -43.98 47.68 49.73
C ASP A 731 -45.22 46.75 49.67
N MET A 732 -45.09 45.60 49.03
CA MET A 732 -46.17 44.62 48.84
C MET A 732 -46.20 43.51 49.91
N LYS A 733 -47.43 43.12 50.26
CA LYS A 733 -47.64 41.95 51.14
C LYS A 733 -47.45 40.65 50.33
N THR A 734 -46.88 39.62 50.93
CA THR A 734 -46.63 38.35 50.30
C THR A 734 -47.89 37.68 49.72
N ASN A 735 -49.08 37.86 50.30
CA ASN A 735 -50.35 37.31 49.80
C ASN A 735 -50.80 38.05 48.52
N GLU A 736 -50.71 39.41 48.51
CA GLU A 736 -51.05 40.24 47.39
C GLU A 736 -50.16 39.99 46.18
N ALA A 737 -48.85 39.85 46.39
CA ALA A 737 -47.91 39.48 45.34
C ALA A 737 -48.17 38.07 44.79
N LYS A 738 -48.57 37.11 45.62
CA LYS A 738 -48.96 35.76 45.18
C LYS A 738 -50.26 35.81 44.35
N GLU A 739 -51.28 36.53 44.79
CA GLU A 739 -52.54 36.70 44.05
C GLU A 739 -52.30 37.32 42.66
N LEU A 740 -51.53 38.38 42.60
CA LEU A 740 -51.18 38.99 41.29
C LEU A 740 -50.37 38.08 40.40
N SER A 741 -49.46 37.29 40.96
CA SER A 741 -48.64 36.36 40.16
C SER A 741 -49.42 35.14 39.65
N THR A 742 -50.43 34.62 40.43
CA THR A 742 -51.19 33.42 40.08
C THR A 742 -52.47 33.68 39.27
N ASN A 743 -53.10 34.87 39.42
CA ASN A 743 -54.31 35.23 38.65
C ASN A 743 -54.13 35.27 37.14
N PHE A 744 -52.88 35.30 36.65
CA PHE A 744 -52.53 35.33 35.22
C PHE A 744 -52.19 33.98 34.63
N ASP A 745 -51.94 32.95 35.45
CA ASP A 745 -51.70 31.58 34.98
C ASP A 745 -52.98 30.95 34.36
N GLN A 746 -54.17 31.53 34.70
CA GLN A 746 -55.48 31.08 34.23
C GLN A 746 -55.88 31.66 32.87
N SER A 747 -55.19 32.65 32.33
CA SER A 747 -55.48 33.24 31.00
C SER A 747 -54.74 32.53 29.85
N GLY A 748 -54.30 31.32 30.09
CA GLY A 748 -53.51 30.49 29.15
C GLY A 748 -54.31 30.11 27.93
N SER A 749 -54.04 30.74 26.83
CA SER A 749 -54.20 30.24 25.46
C SER A 749 -53.93 31.31 24.38
N MET A 750 -53.14 32.33 24.67
CA MET A 750 -52.59 33.12 23.57
C MET A 750 -51.36 32.42 22.95
N LYS A 751 -51.32 32.31 21.61
CA LYS A 751 -50.18 31.78 20.88
C LYS A 751 -48.93 32.49 21.37
N ARG A 752 -47.99 31.71 21.93
CA ARG A 752 -46.66 32.15 22.36
C ARG A 752 -45.90 32.71 21.16
N SER A 753 -46.00 33.99 20.90
CA SER A 753 -45.21 34.72 19.91
C SER A 753 -44.40 35.80 20.60
N GLY A 754 -43.44 35.44 21.40
CA GLY A 754 -42.54 36.37 22.11
C GLY A 754 -41.18 35.77 22.32
N LEU A 755 -40.25 36.58 22.80
CA LEU A 755 -38.87 36.15 23.10
C LEU A 755 -38.82 35.32 24.37
N GLU A 756 -38.20 34.12 24.29
CA GLU A 756 -38.05 33.19 25.43
C GLU A 756 -36.73 33.48 26.17
N ILE A 757 -36.69 34.45 27.09
CA ILE A 757 -35.51 34.84 27.88
C ILE A 757 -35.61 34.35 29.34
N PHE A 758 -36.79 34.40 29.94
CA PHE A 758 -37.01 34.04 31.33
C PHE A 758 -36.86 32.55 31.60
N THR A 759 -37.13 31.71 30.59
CA THR A 759 -36.86 30.25 30.66
C THR A 759 -35.35 29.99 30.81
N ARG A 760 -34.48 30.80 30.14
CA ARG A 760 -33.02 30.68 30.24
C ARG A 760 -32.52 31.08 31.62
N VAL A 761 -33.11 32.11 32.27
CA VAL A 761 -32.76 32.49 33.62
C VAL A 761 -33.00 31.36 34.62
N ALA A 762 -34.13 30.62 34.47
CA ALA A 762 -34.49 29.50 35.34
C ALA A 762 -33.53 28.31 35.18
N SER A 763 -33.17 27.96 33.94
CA SER A 763 -32.28 26.82 33.64
C SER A 763 -30.84 27.02 34.14
N GLU A 764 -30.39 28.26 34.31
CA GLU A 764 -29.04 28.56 34.82
C GLU A 764 -29.03 28.67 36.37
N SER A 765 -30.17 28.90 37.03
CA SER A 765 -30.24 28.90 38.50
C SER A 765 -30.22 27.49 39.11
N ASP A 766 -30.55 26.46 38.31
CA ASP A 766 -30.58 25.04 38.74
C ASP A 766 -29.23 24.33 38.50
N ARG A 767 -28.22 25.01 37.95
CA ARG A 767 -26.84 24.53 37.77
C ARG A 767 -25.90 25.19 38.78
#